data_276591fba63c41daefaa393dbe1488de
#
_entry.id   276591fba63c41daefaa393dbe1488de
#
_cell.length_a   1.000
_cell.length_b   1.000
_cell.length_c   1.000
_cell.angle_alpha   90.00
_cell.angle_beta   90.00
_cell.angle_gamma   90.00
#
_symmetry.space_group_name_H-M   'P 1'
#
loop_
_entity.id
_entity.type
_entity.pdbx_description
1 polymer ?
#
loop_
_entity_poly.entity_id
_entity_poly.type
_entity_poly.pdbx_seq_one_letter_code
_entity_poly.pdbx_strand_id
1 'polypeptide(L)'
;MHTTRIMMILSSLYLPCLASSNLPLENLDFEQGMAGWTGDNGKSVVCPQAAHSGKLGLRVTDNDPQSGSSFRSQTIPAHEGTTYRLRFWAHIPKETSGLIGVYFIFKDEKGSTLARPDGSEYKFTLSCIPNWRQLDYVETSPKNTVSLAIWIHSFNATTGLTADFDDFELACLTPQEAQNACSTWLPVKTPFPKSSPQRIAELEAMLPYKLWKPGPPFHDRYTWDRLAADPAANVIISRAEKILATPQQPLTDELYLDFHRTGIRTTYENIYHRWEPEIQTLAVAECLENKGRFLPAIIRRLEELCNMRSWLMPAHDRELLNFNNIQCYADLGSSARGWTVMSIDAWLDDKLPQSLRERLRQEIHRRILQPCLDVFRSGELINELWWMNGTNNWNAVCTNNVTGMALALIPDKHVRAEFLAGMEISNKFFLTGFREDGYCTEGVSYWGFGFGHFLTLAETVLQATDGKLDILKKQYPLLEKVARYGTDIQLTRRLSPPFADCRLTVFPFKEVLLLIQRRFPQALTQRVNPDTPLGYTMPTFEYDAVAHKTIFCGSSGLVLEHIPCFGILGFGDENRYAAALPESAPLPQHSFFPTGGVVICRPGDNSANHLSIALKGGHNAEHHNHNDIGSFVLAVGDEPLIQDPGREEYSGQTFGVARYTFPLMNSWGHSVPFVAGKLQKTGRQAEGIFTTTSFSEEKDVVVIDMKAAYDIPQLKKLTRTMTYDRKNAVITIQDDVEFTSPQAFGTALVSFADIRETASGHFIFKNNNETLHTSISSTDGPLLFNVTTLKTQISPKPRRLGIDFQSPVTRATITMVFTTK
;
A
#
# COMPACT_ATOMS: atom_id res chain seq x y z
N MET A 1 40.48 42.00 -46.18
CA MET A 1 40.45 42.06 -44.73
C MET A 1 39.14 41.43 -44.25
N HIS A 2 39.13 40.13 -44.07
CA HIS A 2 37.97 39.43 -43.44
C HIS A 2 38.52 38.73 -42.21
N THR A 3 38.10 39.23 -41.08
CA THR A 3 38.40 38.62 -39.76
C THR A 3 37.34 37.56 -39.45
N THR A 4 37.70 36.30 -39.58
CA THR A 4 36.90 35.13 -39.16
C THR A 4 37.00 34.98 -37.63
N ARG A 5 35.92 35.18 -36.91
CA ARG A 5 35.81 34.83 -35.50
C ARG A 5 35.63 33.31 -35.40
N ILE A 6 36.60 32.64 -34.86
CA ILE A 6 36.52 31.25 -34.42
C ILE A 6 35.80 31.22 -33.11
N MET A 7 34.58 30.63 -33.10
CA MET A 7 33.81 30.34 -31.88
C MET A 7 34.36 29.01 -31.34
N MET A 8 35.17 29.08 -30.27
CA MET A 8 35.57 27.88 -29.54
C MET A 8 34.34 27.34 -28.78
N ILE A 9 33.82 26.21 -29.24
CA ILE A 9 32.91 25.36 -28.48
C ILE A 9 33.76 24.57 -27.50
N LEU A 10 33.78 24.99 -26.24
CA LEU A 10 34.31 24.18 -25.14
C LEU A 10 33.29 23.06 -24.88
N SER A 11 33.55 21.88 -25.47
CA SER A 11 32.96 20.65 -25.03
C SER A 11 33.51 20.35 -23.63
N SER A 12 32.68 20.42 -22.60
CA SER A 12 33.03 20.02 -21.25
C SER A 12 33.34 18.52 -21.26
N LEU A 13 34.60 18.20 -21.31
CA LEU A 13 35.14 16.85 -21.06
C LEU A 13 34.79 16.46 -19.60
N TYR A 14 34.11 15.36 -19.46
CA TYR A 14 33.96 14.61 -18.23
C TYR A 14 35.34 14.31 -17.64
N LEU A 15 35.74 15.07 -16.62
CA LEU A 15 36.86 14.73 -15.75
C LEU A 15 36.25 14.18 -14.46
N PRO A 16 36.36 12.85 -14.21
CA PRO A 16 36.05 12.34 -12.89
C PRO A 16 36.98 13.02 -11.86
N CYS A 17 36.48 13.24 -10.65
CA CYS A 17 37.26 13.80 -9.56
C CYS A 17 38.52 12.96 -9.35
N LEU A 18 39.66 13.42 -9.81
CA LEU A 18 40.95 12.68 -9.76
C LEU A 18 41.63 12.77 -8.38
N ALA A 19 41.11 13.64 -7.51
CA ALA A 19 41.51 13.76 -6.11
C ALA A 19 40.32 14.20 -5.26
N SER A 20 40.18 13.69 -4.06
CA SER A 20 39.19 14.16 -3.09
C SER A 20 39.44 15.65 -2.80
N SER A 21 38.42 16.49 -2.97
CA SER A 21 38.53 17.92 -2.74
C SER A 21 37.37 18.43 -1.92
N ASN A 22 37.67 19.24 -0.91
CA ASN A 22 36.65 19.98 -0.19
C ASN A 22 36.00 21.00 -1.13
N LEU A 23 34.64 21.02 -1.12
CA LEU A 23 33.86 21.91 -1.97
C LEU A 23 33.68 23.29 -1.29
N PRO A 24 33.59 24.37 -2.07
CA PRO A 24 33.57 25.74 -1.55
C PRO A 24 32.19 26.12 -1.00
N LEU A 25 31.70 25.44 0.03
CA LEU A 25 30.58 25.94 0.83
C LEU A 25 31.14 26.85 1.93
N GLU A 26 30.52 28.01 2.10
CA GLU A 26 30.95 29.00 3.09
C GLU A 26 30.37 28.66 4.48
N ASN A 27 31.11 28.98 5.53
CA ASN A 27 30.67 29.00 6.91
C ASN A 27 30.06 27.66 7.36
N LEU A 28 30.75 26.57 7.10
CA LEU A 28 30.34 25.21 7.47
C LEU A 28 30.50 24.92 8.98
N ASP A 29 31.23 25.80 9.70
CA ASP A 29 31.45 25.81 11.16
C ASP A 29 30.60 26.86 11.90
N PHE A 30 29.67 27.53 11.19
CA PHE A 30 28.78 28.58 11.69
C PHE A 30 29.47 29.76 12.45
N GLU A 31 30.79 29.91 12.45
CA GLU A 31 31.49 30.94 13.16
C GLU A 31 31.26 32.37 12.63
N GLN A 32 30.69 32.45 11.42
CA GLN A 32 30.24 33.72 10.81
C GLN A 32 28.70 33.91 10.92
N GLY A 33 28.07 33.29 11.88
CA GLY A 33 26.61 33.33 12.06
C GLY A 33 25.86 32.68 10.89
N MET A 34 24.92 33.40 10.31
CA MET A 34 24.05 32.91 9.20
C MET A 34 24.67 33.13 7.79
N ALA A 35 25.92 33.60 7.66
CA ALA A 35 26.54 33.86 6.37
C ALA A 35 26.56 32.59 5.50
N GLY A 36 26.12 32.70 4.22
CA GLY A 36 26.02 31.55 3.31
C GLY A 36 24.84 30.61 3.53
N TRP A 37 24.00 30.85 4.56
CA TRP A 37 22.84 30.04 4.90
C TRP A 37 21.55 30.88 4.98
N THR A 38 20.43 30.27 4.61
CA THR A 38 19.10 30.87 4.73
C THR A 38 18.26 30.06 5.72
N GLY A 39 17.80 30.72 6.76
CA GLY A 39 16.95 30.14 7.80
C GLY A 39 15.46 30.37 7.59
N ASP A 40 14.68 29.75 8.45
CA ASP A 40 13.25 29.84 8.53
C ASP A 40 12.85 30.67 9.77
N ASN A 41 12.17 31.71 9.64
CA ASN A 41 11.42 32.52 10.62
C ASN A 41 11.63 32.19 12.13
N GLY A 42 12.89 31.98 12.55
CA GLY A 42 13.27 31.78 13.95
C GLY A 42 13.27 30.32 14.47
N LYS A 43 12.97 29.31 13.65
CA LYS A 43 13.12 27.90 14.04
C LYS A 43 14.56 27.41 14.02
N SER A 44 15.43 28.08 13.23
CA SER A 44 16.86 27.81 13.15
C SER A 44 17.65 29.04 13.58
N VAL A 45 18.57 28.87 14.51
CA VAL A 45 19.40 29.94 15.08
C VAL A 45 20.84 29.48 15.29
N VAL A 46 21.78 30.34 14.89
CA VAL A 46 23.20 30.12 15.22
C VAL A 46 23.48 30.72 16.60
N CYS A 47 23.97 29.88 17.52
CA CYS A 47 24.14 30.27 18.91
C CYS A 47 25.28 29.50 19.59
N PRO A 48 25.86 30.05 20.70
CA PRO A 48 26.93 29.41 21.44
C PRO A 48 26.56 28.06 22.07
N GLN A 49 25.27 27.86 22.41
CA GLN A 49 24.79 26.63 23.04
C GLN A 49 24.75 25.42 22.09
N ALA A 50 24.86 25.66 20.79
CA ALA A 50 24.91 24.63 19.77
C ALA A 50 26.33 24.41 19.20
N ALA A 51 27.35 25.01 19.76
CA ALA A 51 28.73 24.81 19.33
C ALA A 51 29.24 23.43 19.77
N HIS A 52 29.74 22.65 18.80
CA HIS A 52 30.56 21.48 19.06
C HIS A 52 32.03 21.89 19.19
N SER A 53 32.50 22.74 18.28
CA SER A 53 33.82 23.40 18.36
C SER A 53 33.69 24.92 18.19
N GLY A 54 34.73 25.68 18.30
CA GLY A 54 34.69 27.12 18.13
C GLY A 54 33.80 27.83 19.17
N LYS A 55 32.96 28.79 18.68
CA LYS A 55 32.09 29.63 19.52
C LYS A 55 30.63 29.50 19.21
N LEU A 56 30.28 29.11 18.01
CA LEU A 56 28.93 29.11 17.49
C LEU A 56 28.61 27.79 16.78
N GLY A 57 27.36 27.37 16.83
CA GLY A 57 26.82 26.23 16.10
C GLY A 57 25.33 26.45 15.76
N LEU A 58 24.75 25.66 14.90
CA LEU A 58 23.36 25.75 14.48
C LEU A 58 22.45 25.00 15.43
N ARG A 59 21.46 25.66 16.02
CA ARG A 59 20.34 25.04 16.74
C ARG A 59 19.05 25.13 15.92
N VAL A 60 18.40 24.00 15.74
CA VAL A 60 17.07 23.86 15.19
C VAL A 60 16.10 23.53 16.34
N THR A 61 15.05 24.36 16.50
CA THR A 61 13.98 24.12 17.49
C THR A 61 12.64 24.12 16.77
N ASP A 62 11.94 22.99 16.84
CA ASP A 62 10.62 22.86 16.19
C ASP A 62 9.59 22.33 17.18
N ASN A 63 8.56 23.16 17.41
CA ASN A 63 7.38 22.85 18.25
C ASN A 63 6.08 23.00 17.45
N ASP A 64 6.16 23.16 16.13
CA ASP A 64 5.00 23.43 15.28
C ASP A 64 4.58 22.13 14.57
N PRO A 65 3.39 21.58 14.86
CA PRO A 65 2.92 20.36 14.22
C PRO A 65 2.50 20.55 12.75
N GLN A 66 2.43 21.79 12.26
CA GLN A 66 1.93 22.10 10.91
C GLN A 66 3.03 22.40 9.92
N SER A 67 4.17 22.89 10.39
CA SER A 67 5.29 23.27 9.53
C SER A 67 6.64 22.90 10.15
N GLY A 68 7.54 22.33 9.34
CA GLY A 68 8.91 22.01 9.74
C GLY A 68 9.85 23.22 9.67
N SER A 69 11.05 23.05 10.20
CA SER A 69 12.16 23.99 10.00
C SER A 69 12.64 23.93 8.55
N SER A 70 13.33 24.97 8.08
CA SER A 70 13.96 24.97 6.76
C SER A 70 15.22 25.80 6.77
N PHE A 71 16.36 25.19 6.98
CA PHE A 71 17.67 25.82 6.99
C PHE A 71 18.52 25.31 5.83
N ARG A 72 18.89 26.19 4.90
CA ARG A 72 19.51 25.80 3.62
C ARG A 72 20.79 26.55 3.34
N SER A 73 21.81 25.82 2.88
CA SER A 73 23.06 26.40 2.40
C SER A 73 22.90 27.13 1.08
N GLN A 74 23.88 27.95 0.72
CA GLN A 74 24.05 28.41 -0.65
C GLN A 74 24.14 27.21 -1.60
N THR A 75 23.77 27.43 -2.86
CA THR A 75 23.86 26.44 -3.94
C THR A 75 25.24 26.51 -4.58
N ILE A 76 25.91 25.38 -4.74
CA ILE A 76 27.21 25.27 -5.43
C ILE A 76 27.08 24.42 -6.70
N PRO A 77 28.00 24.54 -7.67
CA PRO A 77 28.06 23.66 -8.83
C PRO A 77 28.26 22.18 -8.40
N ALA A 78 27.59 21.28 -9.11
CA ALA A 78 27.71 19.84 -8.92
C ALA A 78 27.59 19.13 -10.26
N HIS A 79 28.03 17.88 -10.34
CA HIS A 79 28.06 17.08 -11.57
C HIS A 79 27.34 15.77 -11.39
N GLU A 80 26.61 15.31 -12.42
CA GLU A 80 25.92 14.01 -12.40
C GLU A 80 26.91 12.86 -12.20
N GLY A 81 26.47 11.81 -11.51
CA GLY A 81 27.27 10.60 -11.27
C GLY A 81 28.42 10.78 -10.30
N THR A 82 28.55 11.96 -9.70
CA THR A 82 29.60 12.25 -8.71
C THR A 82 29.12 11.88 -7.31
N THR A 83 29.98 11.19 -6.54
CA THR A 83 29.70 10.84 -5.16
C THR A 83 30.18 11.94 -4.23
N TYR A 84 29.27 12.43 -3.41
CA TYR A 84 29.52 13.47 -2.41
C TYR A 84 29.45 12.87 -1.03
N ARG A 85 30.32 13.31 -0.12
CA ARG A 85 30.30 12.99 1.31
C ARG A 85 30.11 14.28 2.09
N LEU A 86 29.05 14.35 2.88
CA LEU A 86 28.80 15.37 3.89
C LEU A 86 29.10 14.77 5.27
N ARG A 87 30.11 15.29 5.95
CA ARG A 87 30.43 14.96 7.33
C ARG A 87 29.97 16.10 8.21
N PHE A 88 29.42 15.82 9.38
CA PHE A 88 28.96 16.85 10.31
C PHE A 88 28.86 16.30 11.73
N TRP A 89 28.91 17.18 12.72
CA TRP A 89 28.59 16.82 14.09
C TRP A 89 27.13 17.16 14.38
N ALA A 90 26.45 16.27 15.14
CA ALA A 90 25.08 16.45 15.56
C ALA A 90 24.88 16.05 17.02
N HIS A 91 23.94 16.75 17.69
CA HIS A 91 23.51 16.49 19.05
C HIS A 91 22.01 16.72 19.17
N ILE A 92 21.26 15.68 19.53
CA ILE A 92 19.80 15.69 19.68
C ILE A 92 19.49 15.08 21.05
N PRO A 93 19.36 15.91 22.11
CA PRO A 93 19.43 15.44 23.49
C PRO A 93 18.22 14.63 23.96
N LYS A 94 17.09 14.71 23.25
CA LYS A 94 15.84 14.03 23.64
C LYS A 94 15.21 13.33 22.46
N GLU A 95 14.58 12.21 22.75
CA GLU A 95 13.62 11.63 21.81
C GLU A 95 12.43 12.56 21.65
N THR A 96 12.03 12.81 20.41
CA THR A 96 10.88 13.62 20.05
C THR A 96 9.97 12.82 19.14
N SER A 97 8.69 13.18 19.10
CA SER A 97 7.76 12.60 18.14
C SER A 97 8.01 13.07 16.70
N GLY A 98 8.84 14.08 16.50
CA GLY A 98 9.26 14.62 15.22
C GLY A 98 10.62 14.09 14.79
N LEU A 99 10.92 14.26 13.50
CA LEU A 99 12.18 13.85 12.89
C LEU A 99 12.88 15.07 12.30
N ILE A 100 14.19 14.97 12.15
CA ILE A 100 15.02 15.96 11.45
C ILE A 100 15.88 15.24 10.43
N GLY A 101 16.05 15.84 9.27
CA GLY A 101 16.88 15.32 8.19
C GLY A 101 17.90 16.31 7.71
N VAL A 102 19.04 15.78 7.27
CA VAL A 102 20.04 16.51 6.48
C VAL A 102 19.96 16.00 5.05
N TYR A 103 19.76 16.90 4.09
CA TYR A 103 19.44 16.59 2.71
C TYR A 103 20.52 17.08 1.75
N PHE A 104 20.77 16.32 0.71
CA PHE A 104 21.34 16.82 -0.52
C PHE A 104 20.21 17.28 -1.45
N ILE A 105 20.21 18.54 -1.81
CA ILE A 105 19.28 19.10 -2.79
C ILE A 105 20.01 19.20 -4.12
N PHE A 106 19.93 18.16 -4.93
CA PHE A 106 20.42 18.17 -6.30
C PHE A 106 19.43 18.86 -7.22
N LYS A 107 19.93 19.69 -8.14
CA LYS A 107 19.08 20.44 -9.09
C LYS A 107 19.56 20.28 -10.53
N ASP A 108 18.60 20.31 -11.44
CA ASP A 108 18.83 20.37 -12.89
C ASP A 108 19.08 21.80 -13.39
N GLU A 109 19.32 21.94 -14.70
CA GLU A 109 19.53 23.25 -15.36
C GLU A 109 18.34 24.20 -15.23
N LYS A 110 17.14 23.70 -14.98
CA LYS A 110 15.93 24.49 -14.77
C LYS A 110 15.74 24.91 -13.32
N GLY A 111 16.61 24.45 -12.42
CA GLY A 111 16.51 24.68 -10.98
C GLY A 111 15.52 23.75 -10.27
N SER A 112 14.99 22.72 -10.95
CA SER A 112 14.11 21.73 -10.36
C SER A 112 14.90 20.77 -9.46
N THR A 113 14.33 20.43 -8.29
CA THR A 113 14.94 19.43 -7.40
C THR A 113 14.80 18.04 -8.00
N LEU A 114 15.89 17.30 -8.00
CA LEU A 114 15.97 15.93 -8.47
C LEU A 114 15.75 14.95 -7.32
N ALA A 115 14.95 13.93 -7.54
CA ALA A 115 14.71 12.84 -6.60
C ALA A 115 15.44 11.57 -7.03
N ARG A 116 15.53 10.58 -6.12
CA ARG A 116 16.00 9.23 -6.44
C ARG A 116 15.07 8.56 -7.47
N PRO A 117 15.49 7.49 -8.16
CA PRO A 117 14.65 6.76 -9.11
C PRO A 117 13.32 6.27 -8.51
N ASP A 118 13.30 5.98 -7.21
CA ASP A 118 12.12 5.58 -6.45
C ASP A 118 11.24 6.77 -6.00
N GLY A 119 11.57 8.00 -6.41
CA GLY A 119 10.85 9.22 -6.06
C GLY A 119 11.14 9.73 -4.63
N SER A 120 12.01 9.06 -3.88
CA SER A 120 12.41 9.54 -2.56
C SER A 120 13.43 10.68 -2.62
N GLU A 121 13.54 11.42 -1.52
CA GLU A 121 14.51 12.52 -1.38
C GLU A 121 15.89 11.96 -0.99
N TYR A 122 16.94 12.69 -1.34
CA TYR A 122 18.30 12.46 -0.88
C TYR A 122 18.44 12.99 0.55
N LYS A 123 18.02 12.22 1.53
CA LYS A 123 18.01 12.63 2.94
C LYS A 123 18.67 11.61 3.86
N PHE A 124 19.28 12.11 4.90
CA PHE A 124 19.79 11.38 6.04
C PHE A 124 18.98 11.78 7.27
N THR A 125 18.10 10.89 7.72
CA THR A 125 17.17 11.15 8.81
C THR A 125 17.84 10.86 10.15
N LEU A 126 17.63 11.75 11.13
CA LEU A 126 18.22 11.70 12.45
C LEU A 126 17.13 11.59 13.53
N SER A 127 17.47 10.89 14.60
CA SER A 127 16.70 10.80 15.85
C SER A 127 17.59 11.17 17.05
N CYS A 128 17.22 10.77 18.25
CA CYS A 128 17.98 11.05 19.46
C CYS A 128 19.49 10.71 19.36
N ILE A 129 20.33 11.71 19.56
CA ILE A 129 21.80 11.62 19.62
C ILE A 129 22.24 12.35 20.89
N PRO A 130 22.19 11.68 22.07
CA PRO A 130 22.27 12.35 23.35
C PRO A 130 23.65 12.94 23.68
N ASN A 131 24.68 12.58 22.92
CA ASN A 131 26.03 13.16 22.98
C ASN A 131 26.45 13.56 21.58
N TRP A 132 27.30 14.60 21.47
CA TRP A 132 27.88 14.99 20.20
C TRP A 132 28.48 13.80 19.46
N ARG A 133 28.08 13.62 18.19
CA ARG A 133 28.54 12.53 17.33
C ARG A 133 28.83 13.03 15.93
N GLN A 134 29.96 12.60 15.39
CA GLN A 134 30.26 12.85 13.98
C GLN A 134 29.54 11.83 13.09
N LEU A 135 28.92 12.31 12.04
CA LEU A 135 28.15 11.53 11.09
C LEU A 135 28.67 11.74 9.67
N ASP A 136 28.65 10.70 8.88
CA ASP A 136 28.92 10.73 7.45
C ASP A 136 27.61 10.49 6.69
N TYR A 137 27.33 11.35 5.72
CA TYR A 137 26.25 11.18 4.76
C TYR A 137 26.83 11.15 3.35
N VAL A 138 26.67 10.02 2.65
CA VAL A 138 27.29 9.76 1.33
C VAL A 138 26.20 9.49 0.32
N GLU A 139 26.22 10.23 -0.80
CA GLU A 139 25.27 10.06 -1.90
C GLU A 139 25.92 10.30 -3.26
N THR A 140 25.42 9.58 -4.27
CA THR A 140 25.79 9.83 -5.65
C THR A 140 24.70 10.65 -6.33
N SER A 141 25.11 11.77 -6.94
CA SER A 141 24.18 12.67 -7.62
C SER A 141 23.50 12.02 -8.82
N PRO A 142 22.20 12.27 -9.01
CA PRO A 142 21.44 11.70 -10.12
C PRO A 142 21.83 12.33 -11.47
N LYS A 143 21.36 11.71 -12.53
CA LYS A 143 21.48 12.23 -13.90
C LYS A 143 20.88 13.63 -13.98
N ASN A 144 21.47 14.48 -14.82
CA ASN A 144 21.12 15.89 -15.05
C ASN A 144 21.43 16.83 -13.87
N THR A 145 22.18 16.40 -12.87
CA THR A 145 22.63 17.28 -11.78
C THR A 145 23.58 18.35 -12.30
N VAL A 146 23.29 19.62 -12.01
CA VAL A 146 24.19 20.76 -12.28
C VAL A 146 24.58 21.53 -11.04
N SER A 147 23.83 21.37 -9.95
CA SER A 147 24.11 22.02 -8.68
C SER A 147 23.58 21.24 -7.49
N LEU A 148 24.13 21.52 -6.31
CA LEU A 148 23.66 20.99 -5.04
C LEU A 148 23.61 22.07 -3.95
N ALA A 149 22.76 21.85 -2.96
CA ALA A 149 22.73 22.55 -1.69
C ALA A 149 22.51 21.55 -0.55
N ILE A 150 22.88 21.93 0.66
CA ILE A 150 22.53 21.20 1.88
C ILE A 150 21.26 21.81 2.46
N TRP A 151 20.34 20.98 2.91
CA TRP A 151 19.12 21.42 3.56
C TRP A 151 18.93 20.66 4.86
N ILE A 152 18.75 21.37 5.96
CA ILE A 152 18.42 20.82 7.27
C ILE A 152 16.93 21.13 7.51
N HIS A 153 16.13 20.09 7.67
CA HIS A 153 14.68 20.20 7.73
C HIS A 153 14.09 19.26 8.79
N SER A 154 13.30 19.82 9.71
CA SER A 154 12.50 19.06 10.65
C SER A 154 11.12 18.74 10.03
N PHE A 155 10.58 17.58 10.34
CA PHE A 155 9.28 17.15 9.80
C PHE A 155 8.56 16.25 10.81
N ASN A 156 7.23 16.24 10.74
CA ASN A 156 6.37 15.51 11.67
C ASN A 156 6.63 15.87 13.15
N ALA A 157 7.15 17.07 13.43
CA ALA A 157 7.37 17.52 14.79
C ALA A 157 6.02 17.81 15.46
N THR A 158 5.78 17.18 16.58
CA THR A 158 4.57 17.41 17.36
C THR A 158 4.89 17.98 18.73
N THR A 159 6.10 17.80 19.24
CA THR A 159 6.49 18.30 20.57
C THR A 159 8.00 18.41 20.72
N GLY A 160 8.51 19.64 20.71
CA GLY A 160 9.78 19.97 21.33
C GLY A 160 11.05 19.38 20.74
N LEU A 161 11.19 19.32 19.41
CA LEU A 161 12.47 18.98 18.79
C LEU A 161 13.48 20.08 19.09
N THR A 162 14.65 19.69 19.63
CA THR A 162 15.88 20.51 19.64
C THR A 162 16.99 19.67 19.06
N ALA A 163 17.67 20.18 18.01
CA ALA A 163 18.79 19.52 17.37
C ALA A 163 19.89 20.53 17.11
N ASP A 164 21.11 20.21 17.52
CA ASP A 164 22.28 21.03 17.34
C ASP A 164 23.19 20.41 16.28
N PHE A 165 23.77 21.25 15.43
CA PHE A 165 24.65 20.85 14.33
C PHE A 165 25.85 21.77 14.27
N ASP A 166 27.03 21.20 13.92
CA ASP A 166 28.23 21.96 13.76
C ASP A 166 29.28 21.23 12.89
N ASP A 167 30.37 21.95 12.55
CA ASP A 167 31.56 21.41 11.86
C ASP A 167 31.20 20.55 10.64
N PHE A 168 30.49 21.12 9.67
CA PHE A 168 30.22 20.45 8.42
C PHE A 168 31.45 20.41 7.51
N GLU A 169 31.64 19.31 6.84
CA GLU A 169 32.65 19.12 5.78
C GLU A 169 31.95 18.53 4.56
N LEU A 170 32.03 19.18 3.41
CA LEU A 170 31.52 18.64 2.16
C LEU A 170 32.66 18.35 1.19
N ALA A 171 32.74 17.11 0.74
CA ALA A 171 33.77 16.65 -0.18
C ALA A 171 33.17 15.90 -1.38
N CYS A 172 33.83 16.05 -2.51
CA CYS A 172 33.69 15.19 -3.68
C CYS A 172 34.66 14.01 -3.53
N LEU A 173 34.16 12.79 -3.66
CA LEU A 173 34.98 11.57 -3.55
C LEU A 173 35.51 11.09 -4.88
N THR A 174 36.71 10.55 -4.88
CA THR A 174 37.23 9.79 -6.03
C THR A 174 36.44 8.48 -6.22
N PRO A 175 36.43 7.88 -7.41
CA PRO A 175 35.75 6.58 -7.63
C PRO A 175 36.20 5.48 -6.66
N GLN A 176 37.49 5.46 -6.27
CA GLN A 176 38.01 4.49 -5.31
C GLN A 176 37.52 4.75 -3.89
N GLU A 177 37.45 6.01 -3.46
CA GLU A 177 36.91 6.39 -2.16
C GLU A 177 35.41 6.14 -2.12
N ALA A 178 34.68 6.43 -3.22
CA ALA A 178 33.24 6.20 -3.34
C ALA A 178 32.85 4.71 -3.19
N GLN A 179 33.67 3.79 -3.69
CA GLN A 179 33.49 2.35 -3.52
C GLN A 179 33.54 1.89 -2.06
N ASN A 180 34.29 2.59 -1.22
CA ASN A 180 34.52 2.23 0.19
C ASN A 180 33.76 3.14 1.16
N ALA A 181 33.11 4.18 0.65
CA ALA A 181 32.39 5.13 1.47
C ALA A 181 30.97 4.65 1.72
N CYS A 182 30.51 4.76 2.96
CA CYS A 182 29.11 4.50 3.33
C CYS A 182 28.62 5.58 4.30
N SER A 183 27.33 5.85 4.27
CA SER A 183 26.70 6.69 5.27
C SER A 183 26.76 6.04 6.65
N THR A 184 26.98 6.84 7.70
CA THR A 184 26.80 6.37 9.07
C THR A 184 25.31 6.17 9.30
N TRP A 185 24.90 4.91 9.53
CA TRP A 185 23.50 4.62 9.80
C TRP A 185 23.19 4.75 11.31
N LEU A 186 22.08 5.43 11.60
CA LEU A 186 21.49 5.52 12.93
C LEU A 186 20.02 5.16 12.84
N PRO A 187 19.54 4.18 13.62
CA PRO A 187 18.12 3.84 13.62
C PRO A 187 17.31 5.02 14.17
N VAL A 188 16.29 5.43 13.40
CA VAL A 188 15.25 6.32 13.90
C VAL A 188 14.33 5.51 14.78
N LYS A 189 14.12 5.94 16.03
CA LYS A 189 13.29 5.26 17.00
C LYS A 189 12.13 6.15 17.43
N THR A 190 10.95 5.56 17.55
CA THR A 190 9.74 6.20 18.09
C THR A 190 9.19 5.36 19.24
N PRO A 191 8.45 5.94 20.20
CA PRO A 191 7.84 5.18 21.28
C PRO A 191 6.84 4.14 20.77
N PHE A 192 6.91 2.93 21.30
CA PHE A 192 5.93 1.86 21.11
C PHE A 192 5.36 1.46 22.47
N PRO A 193 4.03 1.32 22.64
CA PRO A 193 3.43 0.99 23.93
C PRO A 193 3.92 -0.38 24.42
N LYS A 194 4.26 -0.48 25.71
CA LYS A 194 4.61 -1.76 26.36
C LYS A 194 3.39 -2.40 27.00
N SER A 195 3.33 -3.72 26.94
CA SER A 195 2.38 -4.48 27.75
C SER A 195 2.83 -4.55 29.21
N SER A 196 1.86 -4.62 30.12
CA SER A 196 2.18 -4.80 31.54
C SER A 196 2.71 -6.22 31.82
N PRO A 197 3.64 -6.40 32.79
CA PRO A 197 4.09 -7.72 33.20
C PRO A 197 2.93 -8.62 33.64
N GLN A 198 1.91 -8.04 34.26
CA GLN A 198 0.68 -8.79 34.64
C GLN A 198 -0.03 -9.34 33.40
N ARG A 199 -0.18 -8.55 32.32
CA ARG A 199 -0.85 -9.03 31.10
C ARG A 199 -0.06 -10.13 30.43
N ILE A 200 1.27 -10.03 30.39
CA ILE A 200 2.16 -11.08 29.87
C ILE A 200 1.97 -12.38 30.66
N ALA A 201 1.93 -12.32 32.00
CA ALA A 201 1.72 -13.50 32.85
C ALA A 201 0.33 -14.13 32.65
N GLU A 202 -0.74 -13.33 32.44
CA GLU A 202 -2.06 -13.82 32.10
C GLU A 202 -2.06 -14.58 30.76
N LEU A 203 -1.40 -14.03 29.73
CA LEU A 203 -1.26 -14.66 28.42
C LEU A 203 -0.41 -15.94 28.49
N GLU A 204 0.67 -15.92 29.27
CA GLU A 204 1.48 -17.10 29.50
C GLU A 204 0.67 -18.25 30.14
N ALA A 205 -0.20 -17.94 31.10
CA ALA A 205 -1.08 -18.93 31.73
C ALA A 205 -2.09 -19.54 30.75
N MET A 206 -2.46 -18.84 29.68
CA MET A 206 -3.37 -19.33 28.62
C MET A 206 -2.67 -20.28 27.65
N LEU A 207 -1.36 -20.15 27.47
CA LEU A 207 -0.59 -20.95 26.51
C LEU A 207 -0.34 -22.38 27.03
N PRO A 208 -0.49 -23.41 26.19
CA PRO A 208 0.00 -24.75 26.48
C PRO A 208 1.53 -24.82 26.33
N TYR A 209 2.16 -25.87 26.91
CA TYR A 209 3.57 -26.15 26.63
C TYR A 209 3.80 -26.59 25.19
N LYS A 210 2.82 -27.29 24.61
CA LYS A 210 2.87 -27.76 23.22
C LYS A 210 2.84 -26.55 22.29
N LEU A 211 3.71 -26.58 21.28
CA LEU A 211 3.72 -25.57 20.23
C LEU A 211 2.51 -25.74 19.31
N TRP A 212 1.96 -24.62 18.86
CA TRP A 212 0.95 -24.62 17.80
C TRP A 212 1.56 -25.12 16.48
N LYS A 213 0.75 -25.78 15.64
CA LYS A 213 1.18 -26.22 14.31
C LYS A 213 0.17 -25.78 13.26
N PRO A 214 0.65 -25.27 12.09
CA PRO A 214 -0.21 -24.75 11.02
C PRO A 214 -0.86 -25.86 10.16
N GLY A 215 -0.90 -27.10 10.63
CA GLY A 215 -1.52 -28.21 9.91
C GLY A 215 -0.99 -29.56 10.37
N PRO A 216 -1.44 -30.65 9.75
CA PRO A 216 -1.02 -31.98 10.09
C PRO A 216 0.43 -32.25 9.65
N PRO A 217 1.24 -32.91 10.47
CA PRO A 217 2.57 -33.31 10.07
C PRO A 217 2.50 -34.42 9.00
N PHE A 218 3.58 -34.62 8.28
CA PHE A 218 3.69 -35.59 7.17
C PHE A 218 3.22 -37.02 7.53
N HIS A 219 3.53 -37.44 8.74
CA HIS A 219 3.20 -38.79 9.21
C HIS A 219 1.73 -39.00 9.67
N ASP A 220 0.95 -37.91 9.73
CA ASP A 220 -0.52 -38.03 9.88
C ASP A 220 -1.15 -38.48 8.55
N ARG A 221 -0.88 -39.76 8.22
CA ARG A 221 -1.35 -40.35 6.98
C ARG A 221 -2.86 -40.45 6.90
N TYR A 222 -3.54 -40.54 8.04
CA TYR A 222 -5.01 -40.57 8.05
C TYR A 222 -5.58 -39.29 7.43
N THR A 223 -5.05 -38.13 7.81
CA THR A 223 -5.50 -36.85 7.26
C THR A 223 -5.06 -36.68 5.81
N TRP A 224 -3.78 -36.90 5.50
CA TRP A 224 -3.25 -36.68 4.14
C TRP A 224 -3.82 -37.66 3.10
N ASP A 225 -4.03 -38.95 3.44
CA ASP A 225 -4.58 -39.95 2.51
C ASP A 225 -6.06 -39.67 2.24
N ARG A 226 -6.81 -39.20 3.25
CA ARG A 226 -8.18 -38.72 3.04
C ARG A 226 -8.24 -37.53 2.10
N LEU A 227 -7.33 -36.57 2.25
CA LEU A 227 -7.22 -35.40 1.34
C LEU A 227 -6.80 -35.84 -0.07
N ALA A 228 -5.89 -36.79 -0.19
CA ALA A 228 -5.44 -37.32 -1.48
C ALA A 228 -6.54 -38.07 -2.24
N ALA A 229 -7.57 -38.57 -1.54
CA ALA A 229 -8.73 -39.22 -2.16
C ALA A 229 -9.67 -38.21 -2.87
N ASP A 230 -9.58 -36.91 -2.56
CA ASP A 230 -10.34 -35.86 -3.26
C ASP A 230 -9.81 -35.65 -4.69
N PRO A 231 -10.69 -35.60 -5.72
CA PRO A 231 -10.28 -35.33 -7.10
C PRO A 231 -9.45 -34.05 -7.26
N ALA A 232 -9.66 -33.05 -6.43
CA ALA A 232 -8.92 -31.80 -6.43
C ALA A 232 -7.42 -31.99 -6.09
N ALA A 233 -7.06 -33.06 -5.36
CA ALA A 233 -5.67 -33.39 -5.07
C ALA A 233 -4.86 -33.63 -6.35
N ASN A 234 -5.48 -34.20 -7.40
CA ASN A 234 -4.84 -34.44 -8.69
C ASN A 234 -4.44 -33.13 -9.40
N VAL A 235 -5.22 -32.07 -9.19
CA VAL A 235 -4.91 -30.72 -9.76
C VAL A 235 -3.63 -30.19 -9.11
N ILE A 236 -3.48 -30.34 -7.79
CA ILE A 236 -2.29 -29.90 -7.05
C ILE A 236 -1.06 -30.69 -7.47
N ILE A 237 -1.19 -32.03 -7.55
CA ILE A 237 -0.11 -32.91 -7.96
C ILE A 237 0.34 -32.59 -9.40
N SER A 238 -0.61 -32.45 -10.34
CA SER A 238 -0.32 -32.08 -11.73
C SER A 238 0.37 -30.71 -11.84
N ARG A 239 0.00 -29.77 -10.98
CA ARG A 239 0.64 -28.47 -10.91
C ARG A 239 2.07 -28.57 -10.34
N ALA A 240 2.26 -29.36 -9.28
CA ALA A 240 3.59 -29.63 -8.73
C ALA A 240 4.52 -30.26 -9.77
N GLU A 241 4.01 -31.15 -10.63
CA GLU A 241 4.74 -31.73 -11.77
C GLU A 241 5.17 -30.66 -12.78
N LYS A 242 4.28 -29.74 -13.13
CA LYS A 242 4.62 -28.62 -14.02
C LYS A 242 5.69 -27.72 -13.40
N ILE A 243 5.59 -27.40 -12.12
CA ILE A 243 6.59 -26.62 -11.39
C ILE A 243 7.94 -27.33 -11.40
N LEU A 244 7.95 -28.67 -11.14
CA LEU A 244 9.18 -29.47 -11.16
C LEU A 244 9.83 -29.51 -12.54
N ALA A 245 9.03 -29.54 -13.62
CA ALA A 245 9.52 -29.53 -15.00
C ALA A 245 9.97 -28.14 -15.50
N THR A 246 9.61 -27.07 -14.81
CA THR A 246 9.93 -25.70 -15.22
C THR A 246 11.21 -25.22 -14.52
N PRO A 247 12.24 -24.75 -15.26
CA PRO A 247 13.43 -24.18 -14.65
C PRO A 247 13.08 -23.01 -13.72
N GLN A 248 13.58 -23.05 -12.49
CA GLN A 248 13.42 -21.95 -11.56
C GLN A 248 14.29 -20.77 -11.95
N GLN A 249 13.72 -19.59 -12.00
CA GLN A 249 14.45 -18.34 -12.16
C GLN A 249 15.00 -17.90 -10.81
N PRO A 250 16.34 -17.72 -10.65
CA PRO A 250 16.92 -17.33 -9.37
C PRO A 250 16.64 -15.86 -9.05
N LEU A 251 16.51 -15.56 -7.76
CA LEU A 251 16.49 -14.19 -7.24
C LEU A 251 17.92 -13.77 -6.94
N THR A 252 18.58 -13.09 -7.88
CA THR A 252 19.99 -12.67 -7.75
C THR A 252 20.13 -11.31 -7.07
N ASP A 253 21.33 -11.04 -6.55
CA ASP A 253 21.69 -9.74 -5.99
C ASP A 253 21.56 -8.60 -7.01
N GLU A 254 21.87 -8.86 -8.29
CA GLU A 254 21.73 -7.90 -9.38
C GLU A 254 20.27 -7.52 -9.61
N LEU A 255 19.34 -8.48 -9.58
CA LEU A 255 17.91 -8.23 -9.68
C LEU A 255 17.38 -7.46 -8.47
N TYR A 256 17.90 -7.75 -7.27
CA TYR A 256 17.56 -7.00 -6.07
C TYR A 256 17.95 -5.52 -6.19
N LEU A 257 19.20 -5.28 -6.62
CA LEU A 257 19.76 -3.95 -6.79
C LEU A 257 19.19 -3.19 -8.00
N ASP A 258 18.55 -3.89 -8.95
CA ASP A 258 17.96 -3.25 -10.13
C ASP A 258 16.86 -2.25 -9.78
N PHE A 259 16.04 -2.55 -8.77
CA PHE A 259 15.04 -1.62 -8.27
C PHE A 259 15.66 -0.27 -7.82
N HIS A 260 16.80 -0.31 -7.13
CA HIS A 260 17.47 0.91 -6.64
C HIS A 260 18.06 1.75 -7.78
N ARG A 261 18.36 1.13 -8.92
CA ARG A 261 18.85 1.82 -10.13
C ARG A 261 17.73 2.38 -11.00
N THR A 262 16.60 1.68 -11.07
CA THR A 262 15.55 1.93 -12.07
C THR A 262 14.22 2.40 -11.48
N GLY A 263 13.95 2.10 -10.20
CA GLY A 263 12.64 2.26 -9.59
C GLY A 263 11.58 1.26 -10.09
N ILE A 264 11.96 0.27 -10.94
CA ILE A 264 11.03 -0.71 -11.51
C ILE A 264 10.87 -1.89 -10.55
N ARG A 265 9.68 -2.06 -9.98
CA ARG A 265 9.38 -3.14 -9.03
C ARG A 265 9.20 -4.49 -9.71
N THR A 266 8.55 -4.50 -10.87
CA THR A 266 8.08 -5.72 -11.53
C THR A 266 9.21 -6.65 -11.95
N THR A 267 10.41 -6.15 -12.23
CA THR A 267 11.57 -6.97 -12.60
C THR A 267 11.89 -8.01 -11.53
N TYR A 268 11.92 -7.62 -10.28
CA TYR A 268 12.19 -8.51 -9.15
C TYR A 268 10.91 -9.18 -8.63
N GLU A 269 9.85 -8.39 -8.43
CA GLU A 269 8.64 -8.84 -7.76
C GLU A 269 7.88 -9.94 -8.51
N ASN A 270 7.93 -9.96 -9.85
CA ASN A 270 7.32 -11.03 -10.65
C ASN A 270 7.94 -12.41 -10.36
N ILE A 271 9.24 -12.48 -10.10
CA ILE A 271 9.93 -13.71 -9.72
C ILE A 271 9.68 -14.00 -8.23
N TYR A 272 9.78 -12.95 -7.41
CA TYR A 272 9.61 -13.02 -5.98
C TYR A 272 8.26 -13.61 -5.57
N HIS A 273 7.16 -13.14 -6.15
CA HIS A 273 5.80 -13.59 -5.81
C HIS A 273 5.45 -14.99 -6.32
N ARG A 274 6.25 -15.58 -7.19
CA ARG A 274 6.07 -16.96 -7.65
C ARG A 274 6.68 -17.97 -6.70
N TRP A 275 7.69 -17.59 -5.94
CA TRP A 275 8.45 -18.51 -5.10
C TRP A 275 7.59 -19.21 -4.04
N GLU A 276 6.79 -18.46 -3.31
CA GLU A 276 5.97 -18.99 -2.22
C GLU A 276 4.90 -19.99 -2.68
N PRO A 277 4.02 -19.65 -3.65
CA PRO A 277 3.00 -20.60 -4.10
C PRO A 277 3.61 -21.84 -4.78
N GLU A 278 4.75 -21.71 -5.43
CA GLU A 278 5.42 -22.84 -6.06
C GLU A 278 5.95 -23.82 -5.01
N ILE A 279 6.67 -23.34 -3.99
CA ILE A 279 7.22 -24.23 -2.95
C ILE A 279 6.12 -24.81 -2.06
N GLN A 280 5.06 -24.07 -1.76
CA GLN A 280 3.89 -24.56 -1.05
C GLN A 280 3.20 -25.68 -1.83
N THR A 281 3.00 -25.49 -3.14
CA THR A 281 2.39 -26.50 -4.01
C THR A 281 3.21 -27.79 -4.03
N LEU A 282 4.55 -27.68 -4.14
CA LEU A 282 5.44 -28.84 -4.07
C LEU A 282 5.34 -29.57 -2.72
N ALA A 283 5.34 -28.83 -1.60
CA ALA A 283 5.28 -29.39 -0.26
C ALA A 283 3.96 -30.14 0.00
N VAL A 284 2.84 -29.53 -0.41
CA VAL A 284 1.53 -30.17 -0.25
C VAL A 284 1.39 -31.39 -1.16
N ALA A 285 1.84 -31.28 -2.42
CA ALA A 285 1.84 -32.44 -3.32
C ALA A 285 2.67 -33.60 -2.76
N GLU A 286 3.82 -33.32 -2.11
CA GLU A 286 4.61 -34.35 -1.42
C GLU A 286 3.84 -34.98 -0.25
N CYS A 287 3.17 -34.16 0.57
CA CYS A 287 2.34 -34.65 1.66
C CYS A 287 1.18 -35.52 1.17
N LEU A 288 0.52 -35.14 0.06
CA LEU A 288 -0.58 -35.88 -0.54
C LEU A 288 -0.09 -37.22 -1.15
N GLU A 289 1.01 -37.19 -1.89
CA GLU A 289 1.48 -38.31 -2.68
C GLU A 289 2.37 -39.29 -1.90
N ASN A 290 3.17 -38.76 -0.97
CA ASN A 290 4.10 -39.51 -0.13
C ASN A 290 5.10 -40.38 -0.95
N LYS A 291 5.66 -39.85 -2.03
CA LYS A 291 6.60 -40.57 -2.92
C LYS A 291 8.04 -40.06 -2.87
N GLY A 292 8.31 -38.98 -2.20
CA GLY A 292 9.65 -38.37 -2.09
C GLY A 292 10.15 -37.62 -3.31
N ARG A 293 9.37 -37.55 -4.38
CA ARG A 293 9.85 -37.02 -5.68
C ARG A 293 9.93 -35.50 -5.74
N PHE A 294 9.19 -34.78 -4.87
CA PHE A 294 9.23 -33.34 -4.79
C PHE A 294 10.26 -32.83 -3.77
N LEU A 295 10.68 -33.68 -2.82
CA LEU A 295 11.61 -33.30 -1.74
C LEU A 295 12.92 -32.67 -2.23
N PRO A 296 13.62 -33.19 -3.28
CA PRO A 296 14.87 -32.57 -3.74
C PRO A 296 14.68 -31.10 -4.20
N ALA A 297 13.57 -30.80 -4.87
CA ALA A 297 13.27 -29.45 -5.32
C ALA A 297 12.90 -28.52 -4.17
N ILE A 298 12.17 -29.02 -3.16
CA ILE A 298 11.82 -28.27 -1.96
C ILE A 298 13.08 -27.95 -1.16
N ILE A 299 13.92 -28.95 -0.88
CA ILE A 299 15.17 -28.79 -0.12
C ILE A 299 16.07 -27.75 -0.79
N ARG A 300 16.31 -27.86 -2.09
CA ARG A 300 17.13 -26.89 -2.84
C ARG A 300 16.58 -25.46 -2.71
N ARG A 301 15.27 -25.25 -2.88
CA ARG A 301 14.64 -23.93 -2.77
C ARG A 301 14.75 -23.33 -1.37
N LEU A 302 14.66 -24.15 -0.33
CA LEU A 302 14.85 -23.72 1.06
C LEU A 302 16.32 -23.36 1.36
N GLU A 303 17.29 -24.12 0.81
CA GLU A 303 18.71 -23.81 0.92
C GLU A 303 19.07 -22.50 0.19
N GLU A 304 18.54 -22.30 -1.03
CA GLU A 304 18.69 -21.05 -1.78
C GLU A 304 18.15 -19.86 -0.97
N LEU A 305 16.99 -20.00 -0.36
CA LEU A 305 16.42 -18.97 0.51
C LEU A 305 17.33 -18.62 1.70
N CYS A 306 17.90 -19.63 2.36
CA CYS A 306 18.85 -19.39 3.46
C CYS A 306 20.12 -18.66 3.00
N ASN A 307 20.50 -18.77 1.73
CA ASN A 307 21.68 -18.11 1.16
C ASN A 307 21.41 -16.68 0.71
N MET A 308 20.13 -16.25 0.59
CA MET A 308 19.79 -14.88 0.18
C MET A 308 20.26 -13.85 1.23
N ARG A 309 20.81 -12.74 0.75
CA ARG A 309 21.21 -11.62 1.61
C ARG A 309 20.00 -11.02 2.32
N SER A 310 18.92 -10.76 1.60
CA SER A 310 17.68 -10.21 2.13
C SER A 310 16.46 -11.04 1.75
N TRP A 311 15.50 -11.14 2.66
CA TRP A 311 14.17 -11.71 2.39
C TRP A 311 13.12 -10.65 2.06
N LEU A 312 13.48 -9.37 2.21
CA LEU A 312 12.62 -8.23 1.92
C LEU A 312 12.39 -8.07 0.41
N MET A 313 11.33 -7.39 0.06
CA MET A 313 11.20 -6.83 -1.28
C MET A 313 12.13 -5.61 -1.43
N PRO A 314 12.84 -5.43 -2.55
CA PRO A 314 13.76 -4.30 -2.74
C PRO A 314 13.12 -2.94 -2.48
N ALA A 315 11.85 -2.76 -2.87
CA ALA A 315 11.10 -1.53 -2.63
C ALA A 315 10.87 -1.20 -1.14
N HIS A 316 11.09 -2.16 -0.25
CA HIS A 316 10.95 -2.02 1.20
C HIS A 316 12.30 -1.93 1.93
N ASP A 317 13.41 -2.06 1.21
CA ASP A 317 14.79 -1.96 1.72
C ASP A 317 15.52 -0.78 1.03
N ARG A 318 14.93 0.40 1.08
CA ARG A 318 15.36 1.57 0.30
C ARG A 318 16.80 1.98 0.55
N GLU A 319 17.26 1.83 1.78
CA GLU A 319 18.63 2.16 2.19
C GLU A 319 19.57 0.94 2.16
N LEU A 320 19.10 -0.19 1.63
CA LEU A 320 19.85 -1.45 1.56
C LEU A 320 20.36 -1.94 2.93
N LEU A 321 19.69 -1.59 4.00
CA LEU A 321 20.10 -1.95 5.37
C LEU A 321 20.06 -3.47 5.59
N ASN A 322 18.97 -4.10 5.12
CA ASN A 322 18.82 -5.54 5.25
C ASN A 322 19.70 -6.29 4.25
N PHE A 323 19.79 -5.81 3.01
CA PHE A 323 20.65 -6.38 1.98
C PHE A 323 22.13 -6.38 2.39
N ASN A 324 22.60 -5.29 3.02
CA ASN A 324 23.97 -5.16 3.51
C ASN A 324 24.18 -5.77 4.90
N ASN A 325 23.15 -6.41 5.47
CA ASN A 325 23.17 -7.01 6.81
C ASN A 325 23.56 -6.01 7.93
N ILE A 326 23.18 -4.73 7.75
CA ILE A 326 23.35 -3.67 8.75
C ILE A 326 22.24 -3.78 9.79
N GLN A 327 21.00 -3.95 9.35
CA GLN A 327 19.80 -4.04 10.18
C GLN A 327 18.85 -5.10 9.65
N CYS A 328 18.45 -6.04 10.50
CA CYS A 328 17.34 -6.96 10.19
C CYS A 328 16.01 -6.35 10.64
N TYR A 329 14.99 -6.49 9.80
CA TYR A 329 13.61 -6.12 10.09
C TYR A 329 12.66 -6.87 9.17
N ALA A 330 11.38 -6.94 9.56
CA ALA A 330 10.36 -7.65 8.81
C ALA A 330 9.50 -6.69 7.98
N ASP A 331 9.21 -7.07 6.73
CA ASP A 331 8.22 -6.47 5.84
C ASP A 331 7.12 -7.46 5.48
N LEU A 332 6.21 -7.08 4.58
CA LEU A 332 5.16 -7.97 4.05
C LEU A 332 5.77 -9.26 3.49
N GLY A 333 6.81 -9.14 2.66
CA GLY A 333 7.37 -10.27 1.95
C GLY A 333 8.15 -11.21 2.84
N SER A 334 9.05 -10.69 3.67
CA SER A 334 9.86 -11.53 4.57
C SER A 334 9.00 -12.23 5.62
N SER A 335 7.96 -11.55 6.15
CA SER A 335 7.03 -12.17 7.09
C SER A 335 6.22 -13.31 6.44
N ALA A 336 5.78 -13.13 5.19
CA ALA A 336 5.09 -14.15 4.41
C ALA A 336 5.99 -15.37 4.13
N ARG A 337 7.25 -15.12 3.75
CA ARG A 337 8.25 -16.19 3.57
C ARG A 337 8.52 -16.97 4.83
N GLY A 338 8.69 -16.26 5.95
CA GLY A 338 8.89 -16.90 7.25
C GLY A 338 7.71 -17.79 7.62
N TRP A 339 6.47 -17.35 7.40
CA TRP A 339 5.27 -18.16 7.61
C TRP A 339 5.26 -19.40 6.71
N THR A 340 5.56 -19.24 5.43
CA THR A 340 5.62 -20.35 4.46
C THR A 340 6.66 -21.38 4.86
N VAL A 341 7.85 -20.94 5.22
CA VAL A 341 8.95 -21.82 5.67
C VAL A 341 8.58 -22.55 6.95
N MET A 342 8.03 -21.87 7.95
CA MET A 342 7.53 -22.48 9.19
C MET A 342 6.46 -23.53 8.92
N SER A 343 5.54 -23.24 7.99
CA SER A 343 4.48 -24.21 7.62
C SER A 343 5.07 -25.46 6.96
N ILE A 344 5.99 -25.30 6.02
CA ILE A 344 6.66 -26.42 5.34
C ILE A 344 7.49 -27.25 6.32
N ASP A 345 8.22 -26.60 7.25
CA ASP A 345 8.95 -27.29 8.31
C ASP A 345 8.01 -28.12 9.20
N ALA A 346 6.84 -27.59 9.52
CA ALA A 346 5.85 -28.28 10.34
C ALA A 346 5.16 -29.45 9.60
N TRP A 347 4.89 -29.30 8.30
CA TRP A 347 4.24 -30.35 7.50
C TRP A 347 5.20 -31.48 7.16
N LEU A 348 6.39 -31.18 6.59
CA LEU A 348 7.33 -32.17 6.11
C LEU A 348 8.15 -32.83 7.23
N ASP A 349 8.30 -32.14 8.37
CA ASP A 349 8.95 -32.61 9.60
C ASP A 349 10.27 -33.34 9.32
N ASP A 350 10.37 -34.63 9.64
CA ASP A 350 11.57 -35.46 9.47
C ASP A 350 11.95 -35.80 8.02
N LYS A 351 11.13 -35.38 7.04
CA LYS A 351 11.46 -35.48 5.61
C LYS A 351 12.47 -34.43 5.17
N LEU A 352 12.60 -33.35 5.93
CA LEU A 352 13.64 -32.34 5.73
C LEU A 352 14.90 -32.68 6.55
N PRO A 353 16.11 -32.45 6.02
CA PRO A 353 17.34 -32.61 6.78
C PRO A 353 17.32 -31.75 8.06
N GLN A 354 17.68 -32.35 9.19
CA GLN A 354 17.66 -31.68 10.50
C GLN A 354 18.48 -30.37 10.49
N SER A 355 19.66 -30.40 9.87
CA SER A 355 20.51 -29.21 9.75
C SER A 355 19.86 -28.06 8.96
N LEU A 356 19.09 -28.38 7.92
CA LEU A 356 18.34 -27.39 7.16
C LEU A 356 17.20 -26.80 8.00
N ARG A 357 16.44 -27.63 8.72
CA ARG A 357 15.38 -27.21 9.63
C ARG A 357 15.90 -26.22 10.69
N GLU A 358 17.00 -26.58 11.33
CA GLU A 358 17.64 -25.72 12.33
C GLU A 358 18.08 -24.37 11.73
N ARG A 359 18.70 -24.40 10.57
CA ARG A 359 19.10 -23.19 9.86
C ARG A 359 17.90 -22.29 9.49
N LEU A 360 16.84 -22.85 8.96
CA LEU A 360 15.60 -22.12 8.62
C LEU A 360 15.00 -21.43 9.85
N ARG A 361 14.91 -22.13 10.98
CA ARG A 361 14.43 -21.56 12.24
C ARG A 361 15.33 -20.45 12.77
N GLN A 362 16.65 -20.58 12.64
CA GLN A 362 17.60 -19.54 12.98
C GLN A 362 17.45 -18.29 12.11
N GLU A 363 17.25 -18.46 10.78
CA GLU A 363 17.04 -17.36 9.87
C GLU A 363 15.69 -16.64 10.13
N ILE A 364 14.62 -17.36 10.41
CA ILE A 364 13.33 -16.77 10.84
C ILE A 364 13.52 -15.98 12.14
N HIS A 365 14.19 -16.56 13.12
CA HIS A 365 14.44 -15.89 14.40
C HIS A 365 15.22 -14.58 14.18
N ARG A 366 16.36 -14.66 13.52
CA ARG A 366 17.26 -13.53 13.30
C ARG A 366 16.64 -12.41 12.47
N ARG A 367 15.95 -12.77 11.36
CA ARG A 367 15.44 -11.80 10.39
C ARG A 367 14.12 -11.19 10.77
N ILE A 368 13.27 -11.93 11.50
CA ILE A 368 11.87 -11.58 11.71
C ILE A 368 11.51 -11.48 13.18
N LEU A 369 11.73 -12.55 13.95
CA LEU A 369 11.24 -12.61 15.33
C LEU A 369 12.04 -11.72 16.29
N GLN A 370 13.35 -11.75 16.22
CA GLN A 370 14.20 -10.98 17.14
C GLN A 370 13.98 -9.48 17.00
N PRO A 371 13.96 -8.86 15.79
CA PRO A 371 13.69 -7.42 15.66
C PRO A 371 12.33 -7.00 16.25
N CYS A 372 11.30 -7.83 16.09
CA CYS A 372 9.98 -7.55 16.67
C CYS A 372 10.00 -7.69 18.21
N LEU A 373 10.66 -8.71 18.73
CA LEU A 373 10.79 -8.93 20.17
C LEU A 373 11.54 -7.78 20.85
N ASP A 374 12.56 -7.25 20.19
CA ASP A 374 13.34 -6.11 20.68
C ASP A 374 12.43 -4.87 20.85
N VAL A 375 11.51 -4.62 19.91
CA VAL A 375 10.51 -3.54 20.03
C VAL A 375 9.58 -3.80 21.22
N PHE A 376 9.04 -5.01 21.37
CA PHE A 376 8.12 -5.34 22.48
C PHE A 376 8.77 -5.16 23.85
N ARG A 377 10.05 -5.48 23.97
CA ARG A 377 10.82 -5.37 25.21
C ARG A 377 11.34 -3.97 25.50
N SER A 378 11.91 -3.31 24.49
CA SER A 378 12.45 -1.95 24.65
C SER A 378 11.35 -0.90 24.76
N GLY A 379 10.26 -1.06 24.02
CA GLY A 379 9.25 -0.03 23.79
C GLY A 379 9.72 1.04 22.81
N GLU A 380 10.74 0.72 22.01
CA GLU A 380 11.31 1.58 20.98
C GLU A 380 11.09 0.97 19.61
N LEU A 381 10.23 1.58 18.80
CA LEU A 381 9.92 1.17 17.44
C LEU A 381 10.92 1.79 16.47
N ILE A 382 11.66 0.97 15.76
CA ILE A 382 12.50 1.43 14.65
C ILE A 382 11.62 1.77 13.43
N ASN A 383 12.06 2.75 12.64
CA ASN A 383 11.28 3.24 11.48
C ASN A 383 10.94 2.13 10.47
N GLU A 384 11.82 1.16 10.30
CA GLU A 384 11.64 0.03 9.37
C GLU A 384 10.53 -0.94 9.82
N LEU A 385 10.15 -0.92 11.10
CA LEU A 385 9.03 -1.69 11.65
C LEU A 385 7.76 -0.85 11.87
N TRP A 386 7.64 0.30 11.17
CA TRP A 386 6.52 1.23 11.27
C TRP A 386 5.13 0.57 11.17
N TRP A 387 5.04 -0.58 10.51
CA TRP A 387 3.80 -1.31 10.37
C TRP A 387 3.22 -1.77 11.72
N MET A 388 4.03 -1.90 12.78
CA MET A 388 3.56 -2.35 14.10
C MET A 388 2.58 -1.36 14.75
N ASN A 389 2.67 -0.07 14.42
CA ASN A 389 1.70 0.97 14.82
C ASN A 389 0.93 1.53 13.61
N GLY A 390 1.08 0.95 12.44
CA GLY A 390 0.35 1.30 11.23
C GLY A 390 -1.15 0.97 11.34
N THR A 391 -1.98 1.75 10.64
CA THR A 391 -3.44 1.60 10.64
C THR A 391 -3.98 0.92 9.38
N ASN A 392 -3.09 0.34 8.58
CA ASN A 392 -3.38 -0.26 7.28
C ASN A 392 -3.09 -1.77 7.25
N ASN A 393 -3.29 -2.40 6.09
CA ASN A 393 -3.12 -3.83 5.88
C ASN A 393 -1.76 -4.39 6.33
N TRP A 394 -0.67 -3.61 6.24
CA TRP A 394 0.67 -4.05 6.66
C TRP A 394 0.69 -4.53 8.10
N ASN A 395 0.00 -3.79 8.98
CA ASN A 395 -0.08 -4.17 10.39
C ASN A 395 -0.69 -5.56 10.54
N ALA A 396 -1.86 -5.80 9.98
CA ALA A 396 -2.55 -7.08 10.13
C ALA A 396 -1.75 -8.26 9.54
N VAL A 397 -1.17 -8.06 8.35
CA VAL A 397 -0.41 -9.11 7.65
C VAL A 397 0.85 -9.47 8.43
N CYS A 398 1.68 -8.48 8.76
CA CYS A 398 2.93 -8.76 9.47
C CYS A 398 2.68 -9.26 10.90
N THR A 399 1.70 -8.68 11.61
CA THR A 399 1.34 -9.13 12.98
C THR A 399 0.85 -10.57 12.98
N ASN A 400 0.00 -10.97 12.02
CA ASN A 400 -0.43 -12.35 11.87
C ASN A 400 0.76 -13.29 11.67
N ASN A 401 1.61 -12.98 10.70
CA ASN A 401 2.72 -13.85 10.33
C ASN A 401 3.75 -13.97 11.46
N VAL A 402 4.14 -12.87 12.06
CA VAL A 402 5.11 -12.85 13.17
C VAL A 402 4.56 -13.60 14.39
N THR A 403 3.31 -13.34 14.76
CA THR A 403 2.69 -14.01 15.92
C THR A 403 2.55 -15.52 15.70
N GLY A 404 2.08 -15.95 14.52
CA GLY A 404 1.95 -17.37 14.19
C GLY A 404 3.30 -18.08 14.20
N MET A 405 4.36 -17.49 13.63
CA MET A 405 5.71 -18.04 13.71
C MET A 405 6.22 -18.14 15.15
N ALA A 406 5.98 -17.13 15.98
CA ALA A 406 6.36 -17.18 17.39
C ALA A 406 5.65 -18.33 18.14
N LEU A 407 4.35 -18.50 17.92
CA LEU A 407 3.55 -19.58 18.53
C LEU A 407 3.96 -20.97 18.07
N ALA A 408 4.47 -21.09 16.85
CA ALA A 408 4.89 -22.38 16.27
C ALA A 408 6.34 -22.77 16.55
N LEU A 409 7.25 -21.80 16.72
CA LEU A 409 8.68 -22.04 16.73
C LEU A 409 9.38 -21.76 18.07
N ILE A 410 8.80 -20.93 18.95
CA ILE A 410 9.44 -20.52 20.19
C ILE A 410 9.03 -21.48 21.34
N PRO A 411 9.98 -22.27 21.92
CA PRO A 411 9.65 -23.20 23.00
C PRO A 411 9.26 -22.49 24.31
N ASP A 412 9.88 -21.35 24.60
CA ASP A 412 9.66 -20.59 25.82
C ASP A 412 8.24 -19.97 25.82
N LYS A 413 7.44 -20.33 26.81
CA LYS A 413 6.06 -19.84 26.99
C LYS A 413 6.02 -18.36 27.30
N HIS A 414 6.96 -17.85 28.07
CA HIS A 414 7.02 -16.44 28.44
C HIS A 414 7.28 -15.59 27.20
N VAL A 415 8.23 -15.98 26.35
CA VAL A 415 8.51 -15.28 25.11
C VAL A 415 7.31 -15.33 24.15
N ARG A 416 6.61 -16.47 24.04
CA ARG A 416 5.37 -16.54 23.25
C ARG A 416 4.29 -15.59 23.79
N ALA A 417 4.21 -15.43 25.12
CA ALA A 417 3.28 -14.49 25.74
C ALA A 417 3.67 -13.02 25.45
N GLU A 418 4.97 -12.68 25.38
CA GLU A 418 5.42 -11.36 24.96
C GLU A 418 4.96 -11.05 23.53
N PHE A 419 5.04 -12.02 22.59
CA PHE A 419 4.50 -11.86 21.24
C PHE A 419 2.98 -11.67 21.21
N LEU A 420 2.23 -12.44 22.00
CA LEU A 420 0.79 -12.24 22.14
C LEU A 420 0.45 -10.84 22.69
N ALA A 421 1.20 -10.37 23.66
CA ALA A 421 1.02 -9.05 24.26
C ALA A 421 1.34 -7.92 23.26
N GLY A 422 2.40 -8.05 22.48
CA GLY A 422 2.76 -7.13 21.41
C GLY A 422 1.73 -7.12 20.29
N MET A 423 1.21 -8.30 19.92
CA MET A 423 0.11 -8.46 18.96
C MET A 423 -1.16 -7.72 19.41
N GLU A 424 -1.55 -7.83 20.69
CA GLU A 424 -2.72 -7.12 21.20
C GLU A 424 -2.58 -5.59 21.07
N ILE A 425 -1.35 -5.08 21.22
CA ILE A 425 -1.05 -3.65 21.04
C ILE A 425 -1.13 -3.28 19.55
N SER A 426 -0.44 -4.03 18.71
CA SER A 426 -0.38 -3.78 17.27
C SER A 426 -1.77 -3.81 16.62
N ASN A 427 -2.59 -4.80 16.95
CA ASN A 427 -3.96 -4.91 16.43
C ASN A 427 -4.87 -3.72 16.78
N LYS A 428 -4.64 -3.04 17.92
CA LYS A 428 -5.41 -1.83 18.24
C LYS A 428 -5.18 -0.74 17.20
N PHE A 429 -3.95 -0.56 16.73
CA PHE A 429 -3.66 0.39 15.66
C PHE A 429 -4.34 -0.01 14.36
N PHE A 430 -4.24 -1.26 13.94
CA PHE A 430 -4.90 -1.75 12.74
C PHE A 430 -6.41 -1.46 12.74
N LEU A 431 -7.09 -1.74 13.84
CA LEU A 431 -8.54 -1.56 13.95
C LEU A 431 -8.96 -0.08 13.89
N THR A 432 -8.08 0.86 14.21
CA THR A 432 -8.37 2.31 14.04
C THR A 432 -8.34 2.74 12.56
N GLY A 433 -7.85 1.91 11.66
CA GLY A 433 -7.87 2.17 10.21
C GLY A 433 -9.26 2.00 9.57
N PHE A 434 -10.20 1.35 10.26
CA PHE A 434 -11.57 1.24 9.79
C PHE A 434 -12.43 2.40 10.29
N ARG A 435 -13.39 2.79 9.46
CA ARG A 435 -14.39 3.79 9.87
C ARG A 435 -15.43 3.20 10.82
N GLU A 436 -16.14 4.04 11.55
CA GLU A 436 -17.17 3.61 12.51
C GLU A 436 -18.33 2.82 11.85
N ASP A 437 -18.55 3.03 10.56
CA ASP A 437 -19.51 2.30 9.74
C ASP A 437 -18.96 0.97 9.18
N GLY A 438 -17.69 0.63 9.47
CA GLY A 438 -17.01 -0.57 9.00
C GLY A 438 -16.30 -0.40 7.65
N TYR A 439 -16.36 0.80 7.04
CA TYR A 439 -15.73 1.07 5.76
C TYR A 439 -14.20 0.90 5.84
N CYS A 440 -13.64 0.18 4.87
CA CYS A 440 -12.19 0.06 4.69
C CYS A 440 -11.68 1.15 3.75
N THR A 441 -10.88 2.07 4.26
CA THR A 441 -10.38 3.24 3.52
C THR A 441 -9.42 2.89 2.39
N GLU A 442 -8.80 1.71 2.48
CA GLU A 442 -7.89 1.18 1.45
C GLU A 442 -8.62 0.50 0.27
N GLY A 443 -9.94 0.36 0.35
CA GLY A 443 -10.74 -0.36 -0.63
C GLY A 443 -10.85 -1.87 -0.39
N VAL A 444 -11.69 -2.52 -1.19
CA VAL A 444 -12.11 -3.91 -0.96
C VAL A 444 -10.96 -4.92 -1.14
N SER A 445 -9.99 -4.65 -2.02
CA SER A 445 -8.80 -5.51 -2.19
C SER A 445 -8.00 -5.61 -0.91
N TYR A 446 -7.73 -4.47 -0.29
CA TYR A 446 -6.95 -4.41 0.95
C TYR A 446 -7.76 -4.80 2.18
N TRP A 447 -9.09 -4.61 2.15
CA TRP A 447 -9.98 -5.20 3.16
C TRP A 447 -9.82 -6.73 3.17
N GLY A 448 -9.93 -7.36 2.02
CA GLY A 448 -9.74 -8.81 1.91
C GLY A 448 -8.37 -9.24 2.40
N PHE A 449 -7.32 -8.52 2.02
CA PHE A 449 -5.94 -8.83 2.41
C PHE A 449 -5.68 -8.55 3.90
N GLY A 450 -5.98 -7.34 4.40
CA GLY A 450 -5.72 -6.97 5.80
C GLY A 450 -6.67 -7.63 6.79
N PHE A 451 -7.99 -7.50 6.59
CA PHE A 451 -8.97 -8.09 7.49
C PHE A 451 -8.96 -9.63 7.45
N GLY A 452 -8.69 -10.22 6.27
CA GLY A 452 -8.50 -11.66 6.15
C GLY A 452 -7.34 -12.18 7.01
N HIS A 453 -6.19 -11.50 7.02
CA HIS A 453 -5.07 -11.85 7.90
C HIS A 453 -5.42 -11.68 9.38
N PHE A 454 -6.15 -10.62 9.73
CA PHE A 454 -6.62 -10.43 11.09
C PHE A 454 -7.55 -11.56 11.56
N LEU A 455 -8.47 -12.01 10.71
CA LEU A 455 -9.33 -13.17 11.00
C LEU A 455 -8.52 -14.46 11.14
N THR A 456 -7.52 -14.67 10.28
CA THR A 456 -6.61 -15.82 10.37
C THR A 456 -5.80 -15.79 11.66
N LEU A 457 -5.31 -14.61 12.06
CA LEU A 457 -4.64 -14.42 13.34
C LEU A 457 -5.55 -14.80 14.51
N ALA A 458 -6.82 -14.38 14.45
CA ALA A 458 -7.79 -14.71 15.50
C ALA A 458 -7.99 -16.22 15.65
N GLU A 459 -8.08 -16.94 14.54
CA GLU A 459 -8.17 -18.42 14.56
C GLU A 459 -6.87 -19.06 15.05
N THR A 460 -5.72 -18.57 14.62
CA THR A 460 -4.40 -19.05 15.05
C THR A 460 -4.24 -18.91 16.57
N VAL A 461 -4.55 -17.73 17.10
CA VAL A 461 -4.45 -17.46 18.55
C VAL A 461 -5.45 -18.29 19.34
N LEU A 462 -6.68 -18.44 18.85
CA LEU A 462 -7.70 -19.27 19.48
C LEU A 462 -7.23 -20.73 19.58
N GLN A 463 -6.69 -21.29 18.51
CA GLN A 463 -6.14 -22.64 18.48
C GLN A 463 -4.90 -22.79 19.38
N ALA A 464 -3.95 -21.85 19.26
CA ALA A 464 -2.69 -21.88 20.01
C ALA A 464 -2.89 -21.74 21.53
N THR A 465 -4.04 -21.26 21.97
CA THR A 465 -4.40 -21.10 23.39
C THR A 465 -5.48 -22.08 23.86
N ASP A 466 -5.74 -23.14 23.10
CA ASP A 466 -6.80 -24.12 23.38
C ASP A 466 -8.16 -23.46 23.64
N GLY A 467 -8.51 -22.44 22.86
CA GLY A 467 -9.77 -21.72 22.96
C GLY A 467 -9.86 -20.66 24.08
N LYS A 468 -8.80 -20.43 24.86
CA LYS A 468 -8.83 -19.53 26.02
C LYS A 468 -8.75 -18.06 25.63
N LEU A 469 -8.08 -17.71 24.51
CA LEU A 469 -7.96 -16.34 24.02
C LEU A 469 -8.68 -16.18 22.68
N ASP A 470 -9.81 -15.48 22.72
CA ASP A 470 -10.56 -15.07 21.53
C ASP A 470 -10.46 -13.56 21.37
N ILE A 471 -9.60 -13.09 20.46
CA ILE A 471 -9.32 -11.68 20.24
C ILE A 471 -10.48 -10.92 19.57
N LEU A 472 -11.47 -11.62 18.98
CA LEU A 472 -12.62 -10.98 18.33
C LEU A 472 -13.65 -10.46 19.34
N LYS A 473 -13.74 -11.05 20.53
CA LYS A 473 -14.82 -10.76 21.49
C LYS A 473 -14.90 -9.31 21.95
N LYS A 474 -13.76 -8.65 22.16
CA LYS A 474 -13.72 -7.28 22.73
C LYS A 474 -14.17 -6.19 21.76
N GLN A 475 -14.02 -6.41 20.45
CA GLN A 475 -14.27 -5.44 19.39
C GLN A 475 -15.44 -5.85 18.49
N TYR A 476 -16.25 -6.80 18.95
CA TYR A 476 -17.27 -7.46 18.13
C TYR A 476 -18.20 -6.51 17.36
N PRO A 477 -18.75 -5.42 17.93
CA PRO A 477 -19.65 -4.52 17.21
C PRO A 477 -18.99 -3.81 16.01
N LEU A 478 -17.71 -3.42 16.13
CA LEU A 478 -16.96 -2.84 15.00
C LEU A 478 -16.62 -3.94 13.98
N LEU A 479 -16.13 -5.08 14.45
CA LEU A 479 -15.70 -6.19 13.60
C LEU A 479 -16.85 -6.77 12.79
N GLU A 480 -18.07 -6.79 13.32
CA GLU A 480 -19.27 -7.19 12.58
C GLU A 480 -19.54 -6.24 11.41
N LYS A 481 -19.43 -4.91 11.62
CA LYS A 481 -19.57 -3.92 10.54
C LYS A 481 -18.46 -4.06 9.50
N VAL A 482 -17.21 -4.27 9.94
CA VAL A 482 -16.07 -4.51 9.03
C VAL A 482 -16.27 -5.80 8.23
N ALA A 483 -16.81 -6.85 8.85
CA ALA A 483 -17.16 -8.09 8.16
C ALA A 483 -18.25 -7.88 7.10
N ARG A 484 -19.29 -7.08 7.40
CA ARG A 484 -20.35 -6.71 6.47
C ARG A 484 -19.87 -5.89 5.27
N TYR A 485 -18.82 -5.10 5.45
CA TYR A 485 -18.28 -4.25 4.38
C TYR A 485 -18.06 -5.03 3.08
N GLY A 486 -17.52 -6.24 3.13
CA GLY A 486 -17.31 -7.08 1.95
C GLY A 486 -18.57 -7.43 1.18
N THR A 487 -19.75 -7.44 1.84
CA THR A 487 -21.05 -7.64 1.21
C THR A 487 -21.67 -6.31 0.79
N ASP A 488 -21.66 -5.33 1.68
CA ASP A 488 -22.36 -4.06 1.50
C ASP A 488 -21.70 -3.17 0.43
N ILE A 489 -20.38 -3.32 0.19
CA ILE A 489 -19.65 -2.59 -0.86
C ILE A 489 -19.92 -3.13 -2.28
N GLN A 490 -20.50 -4.33 -2.43
CA GLN A 490 -20.75 -4.92 -3.74
C GLN A 490 -21.72 -4.06 -4.56
N LEU A 491 -21.38 -3.79 -5.81
CA LEU A 491 -22.25 -3.14 -6.78
C LEU A 491 -23.25 -4.13 -7.36
N THR A 492 -22.77 -5.33 -7.67
CA THR A 492 -23.55 -6.53 -7.98
C THR A 492 -22.97 -7.72 -7.21
N ARG A 493 -23.56 -8.90 -7.33
CA ARG A 493 -23.01 -10.13 -6.70
C ARG A 493 -21.61 -10.49 -7.18
N ARG A 494 -21.17 -9.94 -8.32
CA ARG A 494 -19.89 -10.25 -8.96
C ARG A 494 -18.96 -9.04 -9.08
N LEU A 495 -19.43 -7.86 -8.71
CA LEU A 495 -18.70 -6.63 -8.94
C LEU A 495 -18.69 -5.75 -7.69
N SER A 496 -17.51 -5.31 -7.29
CA SER A 496 -17.33 -4.23 -6.31
C SER A 496 -16.71 -3.02 -7.01
N PRO A 497 -17.03 -1.78 -6.59
CA PRO A 497 -16.39 -0.60 -7.16
C PRO A 497 -14.90 -0.59 -6.82
N PRO A 498 -14.00 -0.39 -7.81
CA PRO A 498 -12.56 -0.46 -7.61
C PRO A 498 -11.97 0.86 -7.07
N PHE A 499 -12.60 1.46 -6.07
CA PHE A 499 -12.09 2.67 -5.42
C PHE A 499 -10.77 2.41 -4.71
N ALA A 500 -9.91 3.44 -4.64
CA ALA A 500 -8.54 3.37 -4.14
C ALA A 500 -7.65 2.47 -5.03
N ASP A 501 -6.52 1.96 -4.51
CA ASP A 501 -5.60 1.10 -5.27
C ASP A 501 -6.16 -0.32 -5.51
N CYS A 502 -7.46 -0.44 -5.79
CA CYS A 502 -8.08 -1.70 -6.14
C CYS A 502 -7.83 -2.10 -7.60
N ARG A 503 -7.97 -3.38 -7.90
CA ARG A 503 -8.01 -3.87 -9.28
C ARG A 503 -9.44 -3.74 -9.81
N LEU A 504 -9.58 -3.71 -11.14
CA LEU A 504 -10.86 -3.48 -11.85
C LEU A 504 -11.98 -4.45 -11.48
N THR A 505 -11.61 -5.67 -11.16
CA THR A 505 -12.56 -6.73 -10.80
C THR A 505 -12.09 -7.32 -9.48
N VAL A 506 -12.59 -6.76 -8.39
CA VAL A 506 -12.31 -7.29 -7.08
C VAL A 506 -13.57 -7.88 -6.50
N PHE A 507 -13.47 -9.15 -6.21
CA PHE A 507 -14.47 -9.86 -5.44
C PHE A 507 -13.90 -10.10 -4.02
N PRO A 508 -14.72 -10.04 -2.97
CA PRO A 508 -14.27 -10.47 -1.66
C PRO A 508 -13.76 -11.90 -1.73
N PHE A 509 -12.59 -12.12 -1.18
CA PHE A 509 -11.93 -13.42 -1.25
C PHE A 509 -12.77 -14.49 -0.55
N LYS A 510 -13.00 -15.62 -1.21
CA LYS A 510 -13.81 -16.72 -0.72
C LYS A 510 -13.44 -17.18 0.70
N GLU A 511 -12.15 -17.26 0.96
CA GLU A 511 -11.59 -17.68 2.24
C GLU A 511 -11.93 -16.71 3.36
N VAL A 512 -11.89 -15.41 3.08
CA VAL A 512 -12.32 -14.38 4.05
C VAL A 512 -13.81 -14.50 4.30
N LEU A 513 -14.60 -14.72 3.26
CA LEU A 513 -16.05 -14.92 3.40
C LEU A 513 -16.38 -16.19 4.19
N LEU A 514 -15.61 -17.27 4.02
CA LEU A 514 -15.77 -18.50 4.82
C LEU A 514 -15.43 -18.27 6.30
N LEU A 515 -14.36 -17.52 6.60
CA LEU A 515 -14.04 -17.12 7.96
C LEU A 515 -15.14 -16.22 8.57
N ILE A 516 -15.67 -15.28 7.78
CA ILE A 516 -16.79 -14.43 8.18
C ILE A 516 -18.03 -15.29 8.43
N GLN A 517 -18.36 -16.22 7.54
CA GLN A 517 -19.50 -17.13 7.73
C GLN A 517 -19.42 -17.88 9.05
N ARG A 518 -18.22 -18.29 9.43
CA ARG A 518 -17.98 -18.98 10.69
C ARG A 518 -18.08 -18.09 11.91
N ARG A 519 -17.54 -16.88 11.86
CA ARG A 519 -17.36 -16.00 13.03
C ARG A 519 -18.41 -14.89 13.12
N PHE A 520 -18.96 -14.46 12.00
CA PHE A 520 -19.93 -13.38 11.85
C PHE A 520 -21.02 -13.75 10.83
N PRO A 521 -21.76 -14.86 11.03
CA PRO A 521 -22.73 -15.33 10.01
C PRO A 521 -23.77 -14.28 9.65
N GLN A 522 -24.17 -13.42 10.61
CA GLN A 522 -25.11 -12.33 10.36
C GLN A 522 -24.55 -11.18 9.47
N ALA A 523 -23.25 -11.14 9.25
CA ALA A 523 -22.61 -10.18 8.35
C ALA A 523 -22.75 -10.56 6.87
N LEU A 524 -23.19 -11.76 6.57
CA LEU A 524 -23.41 -12.25 5.21
C LEU A 524 -24.87 -12.28 4.83
N THR A 525 -25.19 -11.96 3.59
CA THR A 525 -26.56 -12.05 3.04
C THR A 525 -26.85 -13.43 2.45
N GLN A 526 -25.83 -14.23 2.17
CA GLN A 526 -25.98 -15.57 1.60
C GLN A 526 -24.89 -16.51 2.08
N ARG A 527 -25.19 -17.81 2.00
CA ARG A 527 -24.21 -18.87 2.28
C ARG A 527 -23.09 -18.87 1.25
N VAL A 528 -21.86 -18.94 1.72
CA VAL A 528 -20.68 -19.18 0.89
C VAL A 528 -20.50 -20.68 0.75
N ASN A 529 -20.64 -21.21 -0.48
CA ASN A 529 -20.39 -22.63 -0.73
C ASN A 529 -18.89 -22.86 -0.98
N PRO A 530 -18.21 -23.69 -0.16
CA PRO A 530 -16.81 -24.00 -0.37
C PRO A 530 -16.53 -24.70 -1.72
N ASP A 531 -17.50 -25.46 -2.24
CA ASP A 531 -17.36 -26.25 -3.46
C ASP A 531 -17.66 -25.48 -4.75
N THR A 532 -18.30 -24.31 -4.63
CA THR A 532 -18.57 -23.49 -5.83
C THR A 532 -17.31 -22.77 -6.23
N PRO A 533 -16.72 -23.00 -7.41
CA PRO A 533 -15.70 -22.11 -7.93
C PRO A 533 -16.34 -20.72 -7.97
N LEU A 534 -15.83 -19.77 -7.22
CA LEU A 534 -16.19 -18.37 -7.42
C LEU A 534 -15.84 -18.09 -8.86
N GLY A 535 -16.88 -17.93 -9.72
CA GLY A 535 -16.78 -17.83 -11.16
C GLY A 535 -16.02 -16.60 -11.64
N TYR A 536 -14.78 -16.48 -11.23
CA TYR A 536 -13.83 -15.49 -11.68
C TYR A 536 -12.76 -16.15 -12.53
N THR A 537 -13.05 -16.26 -13.79
CA THR A 537 -12.02 -16.11 -14.80
C THR A 537 -11.70 -14.62 -14.85
N MET A 538 -10.59 -14.18 -14.25
CA MET A 538 -10.01 -12.92 -14.61
C MET A 538 -9.90 -12.85 -16.13
N PRO A 539 -10.28 -11.76 -16.79
CA PRO A 539 -9.95 -11.59 -18.19
C PRO A 539 -8.43 -11.73 -18.27
N THR A 540 -8.02 -12.64 -19.10
CA THR A 540 -6.66 -13.07 -19.38
C THR A 540 -5.63 -11.93 -19.37
N PHE A 541 -5.07 -11.65 -18.21
CA PHE A 541 -3.64 -11.50 -18.17
C PHE A 541 -3.09 -12.92 -18.20
N GLU A 542 -2.14 -13.21 -19.06
CA GLU A 542 -1.36 -14.46 -19.10
C GLU A 542 -0.52 -14.69 -17.83
N TYR A 543 -0.92 -14.12 -16.75
CA TYR A 543 -0.57 -14.51 -15.40
C TYR A 543 -1.47 -15.69 -15.10
N ASP A 544 -0.87 -16.84 -15.06
CA ASP A 544 -1.49 -18.09 -14.66
C ASP A 544 -2.55 -17.82 -13.58
N ALA A 545 -3.81 -17.67 -13.98
CA ALA A 545 -4.93 -17.34 -13.11
C ALA A 545 -5.08 -18.35 -11.97
N VAL A 546 -4.48 -19.53 -12.14
CA VAL A 546 -4.37 -20.60 -11.15
C VAL A 546 -3.36 -20.21 -10.06
N ALA A 547 -2.25 -19.50 -10.37
CA ALA A 547 -1.29 -19.06 -9.36
C ALA A 547 -1.88 -18.02 -8.41
N HIS A 548 -2.69 -17.10 -8.89
CA HIS A 548 -3.33 -16.07 -8.06
C HIS A 548 -4.45 -16.62 -7.16
N LYS A 549 -5.14 -17.65 -7.54
CA LYS A 549 -6.20 -18.24 -6.71
C LYS A 549 -5.69 -18.96 -5.47
N THR A 550 -4.45 -19.43 -5.52
CA THR A 550 -3.80 -20.11 -4.38
C THR A 550 -3.13 -19.15 -3.40
N ILE A 551 -3.00 -17.86 -3.74
CA ILE A 551 -2.09 -16.92 -3.05
C ILE A 551 -2.82 -16.04 -2.04
N PHE A 552 -4.12 -16.04 -1.97
CA PHE A 552 -4.78 -15.02 -1.19
C PHE A 552 -4.33 -14.97 0.26
N CYS A 553 -4.13 -16.04 0.88
CA CYS A 553 -3.52 -16.08 2.20
C CYS A 553 -2.11 -16.66 2.14
N GLY A 554 -1.35 -16.35 1.08
CA GLY A 554 -0.02 -16.90 0.86
C GLY A 554 0.90 -16.80 2.05
N SER A 555 0.68 -15.81 2.87
CA SER A 555 1.38 -15.63 4.13
C SER A 555 0.70 -16.27 5.33
N SER A 556 -0.58 -16.52 5.32
CA SER A 556 -1.30 -16.95 6.52
C SER A 556 -1.90 -18.35 6.48
N GLY A 557 -1.74 -19.02 5.41
CA GLY A 557 -2.27 -20.36 5.28
C GLY A 557 -2.39 -20.77 3.82
N LEU A 558 -2.10 -22.00 3.56
CA LEU A 558 -2.31 -22.58 2.27
C LEU A 558 -3.79 -22.78 2.06
N VAL A 559 -4.42 -21.87 1.38
CA VAL A 559 -5.76 -22.09 0.89
C VAL A 559 -5.65 -22.73 -0.47
N LEU A 560 -5.76 -24.01 -0.48
CA LEU A 560 -5.88 -24.79 -1.69
C LEU A 560 -7.36 -24.79 -2.06
N GLU A 561 -7.79 -23.84 -2.87
CA GLU A 561 -9.18 -23.70 -3.34
C GLU A 561 -9.76 -24.99 -3.94
N HIS A 562 -8.93 -25.94 -4.26
CA HIS A 562 -9.32 -27.18 -4.93
C HIS A 562 -9.44 -28.39 -4.00
N ILE A 563 -9.16 -28.22 -2.71
CA ILE A 563 -9.41 -29.27 -1.72
C ILE A 563 -10.38 -28.74 -0.68
N PRO A 564 -11.67 -29.10 -0.74
CA PRO A 564 -12.69 -28.61 0.20
C PRO A 564 -12.33 -28.83 1.67
N CYS A 565 -11.53 -29.86 1.95
CA CYS A 565 -11.11 -30.17 3.31
C CYS A 565 -9.91 -29.36 3.79
N PHE A 566 -9.29 -28.52 2.98
CA PHE A 566 -8.16 -27.68 3.43
C PHE A 566 -8.60 -26.53 4.33
N GLY A 567 -9.81 -26.04 4.18
CA GLY A 567 -10.47 -25.26 5.22
C GLY A 567 -10.48 -25.96 6.58
N ILE A 568 -10.49 -27.27 6.58
CA ILE A 568 -10.43 -28.15 7.76
C ILE A 568 -9.02 -28.14 8.41
N LEU A 569 -7.94 -27.97 7.68
CA LEU A 569 -6.58 -27.99 8.24
C LEU A 569 -6.33 -26.84 9.22
N GLY A 570 -7.07 -25.74 9.05
CA GLY A 570 -6.99 -24.63 9.99
C GLY A 570 -8.21 -24.45 10.88
N PHE A 571 -9.41 -24.83 10.45
CA PHE A 571 -10.62 -24.19 10.98
C PHE A 571 -11.74 -25.13 11.47
N GLY A 572 -11.66 -26.44 11.30
CA GLY A 572 -12.66 -27.40 11.80
C GLY A 572 -13.95 -27.45 10.99
N ASP A 573 -15.01 -28.03 11.56
CA ASP A 573 -16.24 -28.37 10.85
C ASP A 573 -17.02 -27.15 10.33
N GLU A 574 -16.86 -26.83 9.04
CA GLU A 574 -17.47 -25.68 8.37
C GLU A 574 -18.99 -25.78 8.26
N ASN A 575 -19.53 -26.98 8.25
CA ASN A 575 -20.98 -27.20 8.14
C ASN A 575 -21.75 -26.76 9.40
N ARG A 576 -21.07 -26.62 10.52
CA ARG A 576 -21.72 -26.29 11.81
C ARG A 576 -22.34 -24.90 11.84
N TYR A 577 -21.83 -23.96 11.07
CA TYR A 577 -22.28 -22.54 11.05
C TYR A 577 -23.04 -22.18 9.78
N ALA A 578 -22.95 -22.99 8.74
CA ALA A 578 -23.57 -22.70 7.45
C ALA A 578 -25.09 -22.92 7.42
N ALA A 579 -25.62 -23.69 8.36
CA ALA A 579 -27.03 -24.11 8.36
C ALA A 579 -28.05 -22.97 8.58
N ALA A 580 -27.59 -21.80 9.04
CA ALA A 580 -28.47 -20.67 9.36
C ALA A 580 -28.61 -19.62 8.24
N LEU A 581 -27.79 -19.70 7.18
CA LEU A 581 -27.82 -18.73 6.11
C LEU A 581 -28.59 -19.26 4.88
N PRO A 582 -29.36 -18.41 4.21
CA PRO A 582 -30.04 -18.80 2.97
C PRO A 582 -29.01 -19.07 1.86
N GLU A 583 -29.34 -19.99 0.93
CA GLU A 583 -28.50 -20.28 -0.23
C GLU A 583 -28.34 -19.06 -1.14
N SER A 584 -29.34 -18.23 -1.23
CA SER A 584 -29.29 -16.95 -1.91
C SER A 584 -30.22 -15.95 -1.23
N ALA A 585 -29.68 -14.77 -0.93
CA ALA A 585 -30.46 -13.61 -0.52
C ALA A 585 -30.10 -12.43 -1.41
N PRO A 586 -31.07 -11.54 -1.69
CA PRO A 586 -30.77 -10.34 -2.48
C PRO A 586 -29.78 -9.43 -1.77
N LEU A 587 -28.98 -8.70 -2.54
CA LEU A 587 -28.24 -7.56 -2.01
C LEU A 587 -29.26 -6.46 -1.63
N PRO A 588 -29.00 -5.68 -0.58
CA PRO A 588 -29.87 -4.54 -0.24
C PRO A 588 -29.91 -3.55 -1.41
N GLN A 589 -31.07 -2.92 -1.66
CA GLN A 589 -31.21 -1.96 -2.75
C GLN A 589 -30.25 -0.79 -2.65
N HIS A 590 -29.85 -0.43 -1.45
CA HIS A 590 -28.82 0.58 -1.20
C HIS A 590 -27.93 0.20 -0.04
N SER A 591 -26.68 0.66 -0.09
CA SER A 591 -25.72 0.65 1.02
C SER A 591 -25.14 2.05 1.16
N PHE A 592 -25.01 2.53 2.40
CA PHE A 592 -24.49 3.84 2.68
C PHE A 592 -23.43 3.76 3.79
N PHE A 593 -22.26 4.28 3.50
CA PHE A 593 -21.15 4.41 4.44
C PHE A 593 -20.94 5.90 4.74
N PRO A 594 -21.65 6.46 5.74
CA PRO A 594 -21.61 7.90 6.01
C PRO A 594 -20.23 8.41 6.38
N THR A 595 -19.46 7.65 7.17
CA THR A 595 -18.11 8.02 7.59
C THR A 595 -17.03 7.60 6.57
N GLY A 596 -17.31 6.56 5.77
CA GLY A 596 -16.49 6.13 4.64
C GLY A 596 -16.69 6.99 3.38
N GLY A 597 -17.78 7.74 3.32
CA GLY A 597 -18.08 8.60 2.18
C GLY A 597 -18.43 7.84 0.89
N VAL A 598 -19.19 6.72 0.99
CA VAL A 598 -19.57 5.92 -0.20
C VAL A 598 -21.04 5.54 -0.15
N VAL A 599 -21.71 5.66 -1.29
CA VAL A 599 -23.10 5.22 -1.51
C VAL A 599 -23.13 4.22 -2.65
N ILE A 600 -23.91 3.15 -2.46
CA ILE A 600 -24.19 2.16 -3.49
C ILE A 600 -25.72 2.08 -3.66
N CYS A 601 -26.21 2.20 -4.89
CA CYS A 601 -27.61 2.02 -5.23
C CYS A 601 -27.76 0.93 -6.30
N ARG A 602 -28.70 -0.01 -6.08
CA ARG A 602 -28.92 -1.23 -6.89
C ARG A 602 -30.36 -1.31 -7.37
N PRO A 603 -30.63 -2.06 -8.44
CA PRO A 603 -32.00 -2.38 -8.84
C PRO A 603 -32.68 -3.26 -7.79
N GLY A 604 -34.00 -3.33 -7.80
CA GLY A 604 -34.78 -4.33 -7.02
C GLY A 604 -34.71 -5.71 -7.67
N ASP A 605 -34.87 -6.75 -6.88
CA ASP A 605 -34.67 -8.16 -7.27
C ASP A 605 -35.52 -8.66 -8.47
N ASN A 606 -36.70 -8.10 -8.66
CA ASN A 606 -37.63 -8.52 -9.72
C ASN A 606 -37.72 -7.50 -10.87
N SER A 607 -36.76 -6.63 -10.98
CA SER A 607 -36.75 -5.52 -11.92
C SER A 607 -36.14 -5.97 -13.26
N ALA A 608 -36.75 -5.58 -14.37
CA ALA A 608 -36.11 -5.60 -15.70
C ALA A 608 -34.94 -4.57 -15.79
N ASN A 609 -34.80 -3.77 -14.76
CA ASN A 609 -33.73 -2.80 -14.60
C ASN A 609 -32.50 -3.51 -14.07
N HIS A 610 -31.38 -3.39 -14.78
CA HIS A 610 -30.11 -3.97 -14.42
C HIS A 610 -29.04 -2.90 -14.06
N LEU A 611 -29.46 -1.62 -13.87
CA LEU A 611 -28.53 -0.54 -13.53
C LEU A 611 -28.14 -0.57 -12.06
N SER A 612 -26.84 -0.43 -11.79
CA SER A 612 -26.30 -0.22 -10.45
C SER A 612 -25.28 0.92 -10.47
N ILE A 613 -25.20 1.69 -9.39
CA ILE A 613 -24.26 2.81 -9.27
C ILE A 613 -23.63 2.87 -7.89
N ALA A 614 -22.32 3.16 -7.85
CA ALA A 614 -21.59 3.55 -6.66
C ALA A 614 -21.06 4.97 -6.81
N LEU A 615 -21.20 5.81 -5.79
CA LEU A 615 -20.73 7.20 -5.76
C LEU A 615 -19.80 7.40 -4.57
N LYS A 616 -18.64 8.07 -4.79
CA LYS A 616 -17.60 8.31 -3.79
C LYS A 616 -17.53 9.78 -3.38
N GLY A 617 -17.52 10.02 -2.09
CA GLY A 617 -17.17 11.27 -1.41
C GLY A 617 -15.93 11.08 -0.53
N GLY A 618 -15.99 11.44 0.76
CA GLY A 618 -14.88 11.31 1.70
C GLY A 618 -13.79 12.35 1.45
N HIS A 619 -12.51 12.01 1.61
CA HIS A 619 -11.41 12.96 1.48
C HIS A 619 -10.17 12.36 0.78
N ASN A 620 -9.29 13.25 0.25
CA ASN A 620 -8.08 12.86 -0.50
C ASN A 620 -6.86 12.61 0.42
N ALA A 621 -7.03 11.94 1.56
CA ALA A 621 -5.94 11.58 2.48
C ALA A 621 -6.15 10.20 3.11
N GLU A 622 -6.73 9.27 2.36
CA GLU A 622 -6.86 7.88 2.79
C GLU A 622 -5.58 7.10 2.44
N HIS A 623 -5.41 5.94 3.06
CA HIS A 623 -4.41 4.98 2.58
C HIS A 623 -4.76 4.53 1.17
N HIS A 624 -3.76 4.35 0.32
CA HIS A 624 -3.97 4.01 -1.09
C HIS A 624 -4.87 5.00 -1.86
N ASN A 625 -4.87 6.26 -1.47
CA ASN A 625 -5.78 7.29 -1.95
C ASN A 625 -5.61 7.63 -3.43
N HIS A 626 -6.73 7.90 -4.10
CA HIS A 626 -6.82 8.65 -5.34
C HIS A 626 -7.51 9.98 -5.09
N ASN A 627 -7.19 11.02 -5.89
CA ASN A 627 -7.91 12.29 -5.83
C ASN A 627 -9.15 12.18 -6.73
N ASP A 628 -10.20 11.55 -6.23
CA ASP A 628 -11.35 11.06 -7.01
C ASP A 628 -12.71 11.37 -6.35
N ILE A 629 -12.76 12.41 -5.53
CA ILE A 629 -14.00 12.86 -4.86
C ILE A 629 -15.07 13.17 -5.91
N GLY A 630 -16.24 12.55 -5.76
CA GLY A 630 -17.34 12.63 -6.71
C GLY A 630 -17.29 11.58 -7.83
N SER A 631 -16.24 10.75 -7.91
CA SER A 631 -16.17 9.65 -8.88
C SER A 631 -17.32 8.65 -8.67
N PHE A 632 -17.74 8.03 -9.76
CA PHE A 632 -18.78 7.01 -9.71
C PHE A 632 -18.49 5.85 -10.66
N VAL A 633 -19.05 4.71 -10.32
CA VAL A 633 -19.06 3.49 -11.14
C VAL A 633 -20.49 3.15 -11.46
N LEU A 634 -20.80 2.93 -12.73
CA LEU A 634 -22.11 2.53 -13.20
C LEU A 634 -22.03 1.23 -14.00
N ALA A 635 -22.82 0.24 -13.62
CA ALA A 635 -22.87 -1.06 -14.25
C ALA A 635 -24.27 -1.36 -14.81
N VAL A 636 -24.29 -2.14 -15.89
CA VAL A 636 -25.48 -2.81 -16.43
C VAL A 636 -25.31 -4.31 -16.21
N GLY A 637 -26.14 -4.91 -15.36
CA GLY A 637 -25.87 -6.25 -14.88
C GLY A 637 -24.48 -6.32 -14.20
N ASP A 638 -23.68 -7.30 -14.58
CA ASP A 638 -22.31 -7.48 -14.05
C ASP A 638 -21.24 -6.75 -14.88
N GLU A 639 -21.63 -5.93 -15.87
CA GLU A 639 -20.70 -5.21 -16.76
C GLU A 639 -20.59 -3.73 -16.36
N PRO A 640 -19.43 -3.27 -15.86
CA PRO A 640 -19.20 -1.86 -15.57
C PRO A 640 -18.96 -1.09 -16.87
N LEU A 641 -19.79 -0.07 -17.14
CA LEU A 641 -19.75 0.72 -18.37
C LEU A 641 -19.25 2.15 -18.14
N ILE A 642 -19.46 2.75 -16.94
CA ILE A 642 -18.69 3.87 -16.43
C ILE A 642 -17.91 3.32 -15.24
N GLN A 643 -16.60 3.49 -15.24
CA GLN A 643 -15.75 2.74 -14.33
C GLN A 643 -14.63 3.59 -13.76
N ASP A 644 -14.38 3.42 -12.46
CA ASP A 644 -13.12 3.85 -11.85
C ASP A 644 -12.00 2.96 -12.42
N PRO A 645 -10.88 3.52 -12.89
CA PRO A 645 -9.82 2.72 -13.51
C PRO A 645 -8.99 1.91 -12.51
N GLY A 646 -9.20 2.10 -11.21
CA GLY A 646 -8.40 1.46 -10.18
C GLY A 646 -6.95 1.96 -10.18
N ARG A 647 -6.03 1.10 -9.75
CA ARG A 647 -4.63 1.49 -9.53
C ARG A 647 -3.77 1.49 -10.82
N GLU A 648 -2.73 2.30 -10.80
CA GLU A 648 -1.59 2.23 -11.72
C GLU A 648 -0.66 1.04 -11.36
N GLU A 649 0.23 0.64 -12.28
CA GLU A 649 1.31 -0.28 -11.94
C GLU A 649 2.25 0.35 -10.90
N TYR A 650 2.58 -0.42 -9.84
CA TYR A 650 3.44 0.08 -8.78
C TYR A 650 4.90 0.19 -9.23
N SER A 651 5.49 1.34 -8.92
CA SER A 651 6.90 1.66 -9.13
C SER A 651 7.50 2.30 -7.87
N GLY A 652 8.77 2.64 -7.90
CA GLY A 652 9.41 3.42 -6.84
C GLY A 652 8.75 4.77 -6.57
N GLN A 653 8.04 5.33 -7.56
CA GLN A 653 7.38 6.64 -7.46
C GLN A 653 5.94 6.56 -6.91
N THR A 654 5.33 5.38 -6.88
CA THR A 654 3.90 5.22 -6.57
C THR A 654 3.53 5.70 -5.15
N PHE A 655 4.41 5.54 -4.18
CA PHE A 655 4.19 5.92 -2.77
C PHE A 655 5.04 7.13 -2.36
N GLY A 656 5.53 7.91 -3.32
CA GLY A 656 6.30 9.13 -3.09
C GLY A 656 5.55 10.41 -3.51
N VAL A 657 6.27 11.52 -3.54
CA VAL A 657 5.77 12.85 -3.93
C VAL A 657 5.21 12.89 -5.35
N ALA A 658 5.64 11.96 -6.22
CA ALA A 658 5.18 11.83 -7.59
C ALA A 658 3.86 11.07 -7.76
N ARG A 659 3.25 10.50 -6.69
CA ARG A 659 2.04 9.69 -6.77
C ARG A 659 0.94 10.35 -7.62
N TYR A 660 0.64 11.59 -7.32
CA TYR A 660 -0.47 12.30 -7.98
C TYR A 660 -0.09 12.96 -9.32
N THR A 661 1.08 12.65 -9.88
CA THR A 661 1.42 12.95 -11.27
C THR A 661 0.88 11.89 -12.24
N PHE A 662 0.59 10.68 -11.72
CA PHE A 662 -0.01 9.61 -12.52
C PHE A 662 -1.50 9.88 -12.76
N PRO A 663 -1.98 9.79 -14.02
CA PRO A 663 -3.38 10.07 -14.35
C PRO A 663 -4.40 9.26 -13.56
N LEU A 664 -4.12 7.99 -13.25
CA LEU A 664 -5.05 7.14 -12.50
C LEU A 664 -5.07 7.43 -11.00
N MET A 665 -4.09 8.18 -10.47
CA MET A 665 -4.02 8.56 -9.06
C MET A 665 -4.56 9.97 -8.80
N ASN A 666 -4.69 10.80 -9.85
CA ASN A 666 -5.24 12.14 -9.75
C ASN A 666 -6.62 12.23 -10.42
N SER A 667 -7.31 13.35 -10.26
CA SER A 667 -8.70 13.51 -10.71
C SER A 667 -8.88 13.53 -12.24
N TRP A 668 -7.80 13.58 -13.02
CA TRP A 668 -7.91 13.47 -14.48
C TRP A 668 -8.36 12.09 -14.95
N GLY A 669 -7.98 11.04 -14.25
CA GLY A 669 -8.32 9.65 -14.56
C GLY A 669 -9.68 9.18 -14.05
N HIS A 670 -10.47 10.05 -13.45
CA HIS A 670 -11.72 9.69 -12.80
C HIS A 670 -12.93 10.43 -13.38
N SER A 671 -14.13 9.91 -13.15
CA SER A 671 -15.40 10.51 -13.60
C SER A 671 -15.82 11.64 -12.67
N VAL A 672 -15.06 12.74 -12.68
CA VAL A 672 -15.24 13.89 -11.78
C VAL A 672 -15.22 15.21 -12.55
N PRO A 673 -15.73 16.33 -11.97
CA PRO A 673 -15.62 17.65 -12.57
C PRO A 673 -14.18 18.11 -12.78
N PHE A 674 -13.96 18.92 -13.81
CA PHE A 674 -12.73 19.63 -14.10
C PHE A 674 -12.98 21.13 -14.01
N VAL A 675 -12.40 21.80 -13.04
CA VAL A 675 -12.81 23.12 -12.58
C VAL A 675 -11.69 24.12 -12.74
N ALA A 676 -11.91 25.20 -13.50
CA ALA A 676 -10.95 26.28 -13.78
C ALA A 676 -9.58 25.75 -14.26
N GLY A 677 -9.56 24.65 -15.03
CA GLY A 677 -8.33 24.03 -15.51
C GLY A 677 -7.48 23.33 -14.44
N LYS A 678 -8.04 23.06 -13.24
CA LYS A 678 -7.32 22.47 -12.12
C LYS A 678 -7.81 21.07 -11.78
N LEU A 679 -6.89 20.24 -11.30
CA LEU A 679 -7.16 18.95 -10.69
C LEU A 679 -7.59 19.13 -9.21
N GLN A 680 -8.18 18.11 -8.61
CA GLN A 680 -8.44 18.09 -7.17
C GLN A 680 -7.13 18.15 -6.39
N LYS A 681 -7.14 18.91 -5.29
CA LYS A 681 -6.01 18.97 -4.37
C LYS A 681 -5.87 17.68 -3.55
N THR A 682 -4.69 17.44 -3.05
CA THR A 682 -4.38 16.34 -2.12
C THR A 682 -4.71 16.72 -0.68
N GLY A 683 -4.76 15.74 0.20
CA GLY A 683 -4.82 15.94 1.64
C GLY A 683 -6.24 15.95 2.21
N ARG A 684 -6.31 15.93 3.54
CA ARG A 684 -7.57 15.78 4.28
C ARG A 684 -8.56 16.91 4.07
N GLN A 685 -8.08 18.11 3.80
CA GLN A 685 -8.94 19.28 3.54
C GLN A 685 -9.59 19.26 2.16
N ALA A 686 -9.17 18.34 1.29
CA ALA A 686 -9.88 18.03 0.06
C ALA A 686 -10.95 17.00 0.38
N GLU A 687 -12.21 17.44 0.51
CA GLU A 687 -13.31 16.58 0.93
C GLU A 687 -14.57 16.75 0.09
N GLY A 688 -15.39 15.69 0.04
CA GLY A 688 -16.71 15.66 -0.54
C GLY A 688 -17.71 15.19 0.50
N ILE A 689 -18.68 16.06 0.83
CA ILE A 689 -19.64 15.83 1.90
C ILE A 689 -21.03 15.53 1.32
N PHE A 690 -21.63 14.42 1.72
CA PHE A 690 -23.02 14.14 1.39
C PHE A 690 -23.94 15.06 2.18
N THR A 691 -24.55 16.01 1.48
CA THR A 691 -25.48 16.99 2.06
C THR A 691 -26.94 16.53 2.04
N THR A 692 -27.25 15.60 1.17
CA THR A 692 -28.56 14.96 1.07
C THR A 692 -28.39 13.49 0.74
N THR A 693 -29.09 12.63 1.49
CA THR A 693 -29.23 11.20 1.21
C THR A 693 -30.67 10.82 1.47
N SER A 694 -31.41 10.51 0.41
CA SER A 694 -32.79 10.07 0.48
C SER A 694 -32.94 8.77 -0.29
N PHE A 695 -33.30 7.71 0.38
CA PHE A 695 -33.45 6.37 -0.17
C PHE A 695 -34.86 5.88 -0.07
N SER A 696 -35.38 5.29 -1.15
CA SER A 696 -36.68 4.64 -1.18
C SER A 696 -36.67 3.46 -2.16
N GLU A 697 -37.75 2.66 -2.15
CA GLU A 697 -37.88 1.54 -3.07
C GLU A 697 -37.93 2.00 -4.55
N GLU A 698 -38.52 3.18 -4.83
CA GLU A 698 -38.68 3.68 -6.18
C GLU A 698 -37.56 4.62 -6.63
N LYS A 699 -37.01 5.43 -5.72
CA LYS A 699 -36.11 6.52 -6.07
C LYS A 699 -35.09 6.81 -4.97
N ASP A 700 -33.82 6.91 -5.35
CA ASP A 700 -32.76 7.45 -4.50
C ASP A 700 -32.29 8.81 -4.99
N VAL A 701 -32.02 9.74 -4.06
CA VAL A 701 -31.42 11.04 -4.36
C VAL A 701 -30.27 11.28 -3.40
N VAL A 702 -29.10 11.53 -3.97
CA VAL A 702 -27.86 11.78 -3.20
C VAL A 702 -27.20 13.04 -3.73
N VAL A 703 -26.88 13.98 -2.84
CA VAL A 703 -26.17 15.23 -3.17
C VAL A 703 -24.85 15.27 -2.43
N ILE A 704 -23.77 15.50 -3.15
CA ILE A 704 -22.43 15.68 -2.60
C ILE A 704 -21.92 17.11 -2.89
N ASP A 705 -21.49 17.83 -1.86
CA ASP A 705 -20.72 19.07 -1.99
C ASP A 705 -19.23 18.72 -2.16
N MET A 706 -18.65 19.14 -3.27
CA MET A 706 -17.25 18.88 -3.65
C MET A 706 -16.40 20.16 -3.71
N LYS A 707 -16.92 21.30 -3.26
CA LYS A 707 -16.19 22.57 -3.33
C LYS A 707 -14.83 22.48 -2.68
N ALA A 708 -14.74 21.82 -1.52
CA ALA A 708 -13.51 21.71 -0.76
C ALA A 708 -12.44 20.85 -1.45
N ALA A 709 -12.79 20.07 -2.46
CA ALA A 709 -11.84 19.25 -3.22
C ALA A 709 -10.93 20.10 -4.14
N TYR A 710 -11.28 21.36 -4.42
CA TYR A 710 -10.55 22.22 -5.34
C TYR A 710 -10.03 23.49 -4.64
N ASP A 711 -8.78 23.85 -4.96
CA ASP A 711 -8.17 25.10 -4.49
C ASP A 711 -8.34 26.20 -5.54
N ILE A 712 -9.55 26.77 -5.60
CA ILE A 712 -9.96 27.78 -6.58
C ILE A 712 -10.69 28.91 -5.85
N PRO A 713 -10.05 30.07 -5.67
CA PRO A 713 -10.65 31.20 -4.95
C PRO A 713 -11.98 31.70 -5.54
N GLN A 714 -12.17 31.55 -6.84
CA GLN A 714 -13.39 31.95 -7.54
C GLN A 714 -14.56 30.97 -7.34
N LEU A 715 -14.32 29.74 -6.85
CA LEU A 715 -15.35 28.72 -6.70
C LEU A 715 -16.24 28.98 -5.48
N LYS A 716 -17.52 29.27 -5.72
CA LYS A 716 -18.53 29.46 -4.67
C LYS A 716 -19.24 28.16 -4.30
N LYS A 717 -19.64 27.39 -5.30
CA LYS A 717 -20.41 26.15 -5.17
C LYS A 717 -19.94 25.15 -6.20
N LEU A 718 -19.85 23.87 -5.80
CA LEU A 718 -19.72 22.73 -6.69
C LEU A 718 -20.43 21.55 -6.04
N THR A 719 -21.51 21.12 -6.65
CA THR A 719 -22.30 19.97 -6.14
C THR A 719 -22.55 18.95 -7.26
N ARG A 720 -22.54 17.69 -6.90
CA ARG A 720 -23.01 16.61 -7.76
C ARG A 720 -24.26 16.01 -7.16
N THR A 721 -25.34 15.92 -7.94
CA THR A 721 -26.58 15.25 -7.58
C THR A 721 -26.70 13.97 -8.37
N MET A 722 -26.84 12.86 -7.68
CA MET A 722 -27.21 11.57 -8.24
C MET A 722 -28.69 11.29 -7.96
N THR A 723 -29.44 10.98 -8.98
CA THR A 723 -30.83 10.52 -8.88
C THR A 723 -30.93 9.16 -9.56
N TYR A 724 -31.43 8.17 -8.84
CA TYR A 724 -31.73 6.86 -9.39
C TYR A 724 -33.23 6.59 -9.35
N ASP A 725 -33.89 6.64 -10.49
CA ASP A 725 -35.27 6.27 -10.67
C ASP A 725 -35.34 4.79 -11.08
N ARG A 726 -35.68 3.92 -10.14
CA ARG A 726 -35.73 2.47 -10.39
C ARG A 726 -36.88 2.06 -11.24
N LYS A 727 -38.05 2.75 -11.12
CA LYS A 727 -39.25 2.45 -11.90
C LYS A 727 -39.03 2.65 -13.40
N ASN A 728 -38.32 3.71 -13.76
CA ASN A 728 -38.02 4.06 -15.14
C ASN A 728 -36.67 3.52 -15.63
N ALA A 729 -35.90 2.87 -14.79
CA ALA A 729 -34.53 2.40 -15.06
C ALA A 729 -33.60 3.53 -15.57
N VAL A 730 -33.63 4.67 -14.87
CA VAL A 730 -32.88 5.87 -15.23
C VAL A 730 -31.99 6.30 -14.09
N ILE A 731 -30.71 6.53 -14.38
CA ILE A 731 -29.78 7.22 -13.47
C ILE A 731 -29.43 8.57 -14.07
N THR A 732 -29.52 9.62 -13.26
CA THR A 732 -29.14 10.98 -13.64
C THR A 732 -28.02 11.47 -12.72
N ILE A 733 -26.94 11.97 -13.31
CA ILE A 733 -25.87 12.70 -12.61
C ILE A 733 -25.93 14.15 -13.09
N GLN A 734 -26.00 15.08 -12.15
CA GLN A 734 -26.03 16.50 -12.42
C GLN A 734 -24.92 17.19 -11.66
N ASP A 735 -24.06 17.91 -12.38
CA ASP A 735 -22.98 18.74 -11.82
C ASP A 735 -23.36 20.22 -11.90
N ASP A 736 -23.52 20.87 -10.73
CA ASP A 736 -23.83 22.28 -10.60
C ASP A 736 -22.63 23.06 -10.08
N VAL A 737 -22.25 24.13 -10.79
CA VAL A 737 -21.14 25.01 -10.43
C VAL A 737 -21.57 26.47 -10.33
N GLU A 738 -20.96 27.20 -9.40
CA GLU A 738 -21.07 28.66 -9.29
C GLU A 738 -19.71 29.29 -8.98
N PHE A 739 -19.34 30.36 -9.75
CA PHE A 739 -18.09 31.12 -9.56
C PHE A 739 -18.38 32.60 -9.26
N THR A 740 -17.38 33.31 -8.74
CA THR A 740 -17.40 34.78 -8.57
C THR A 740 -17.10 35.55 -9.87
N SER A 741 -16.42 34.89 -10.82
CA SER A 741 -16.08 35.40 -12.15
C SER A 741 -16.03 34.22 -13.14
N PRO A 742 -16.21 34.46 -14.46
CA PRO A 742 -16.22 33.36 -15.44
C PRO A 742 -14.98 32.48 -15.37
N GLN A 743 -15.15 31.18 -15.30
CA GLN A 743 -14.10 30.15 -15.26
C GLN A 743 -14.41 29.01 -16.22
N ALA A 744 -13.37 28.32 -16.69
CA ALA A 744 -13.55 27.07 -17.43
C ALA A 744 -14.21 26.02 -16.53
N PHE A 745 -15.21 25.32 -17.05
CA PHE A 745 -15.89 24.23 -16.34
C PHE A 745 -16.20 23.08 -17.27
N GLY A 746 -16.02 21.87 -16.76
CA GLY A 746 -16.36 20.62 -17.42
C GLY A 746 -16.47 19.48 -16.43
N THR A 747 -16.75 18.31 -16.96
CA THR A 747 -16.76 17.04 -16.23
C THR A 747 -16.26 15.91 -17.15
N ALA A 748 -16.19 14.69 -16.66
CA ALA A 748 -15.74 13.58 -17.48
C ALA A 748 -16.47 12.28 -17.15
N LEU A 749 -16.45 11.37 -18.12
CA LEU A 749 -16.78 9.96 -17.92
C LEU A 749 -15.56 9.10 -18.31
N VAL A 750 -15.18 8.18 -17.44
CA VAL A 750 -14.06 7.26 -17.66
C VAL A 750 -14.60 5.85 -17.83
N SER A 751 -14.08 5.13 -18.82
CA SER A 751 -14.57 3.81 -19.20
C SER A 751 -13.49 2.97 -19.90
N PHE A 752 -13.59 1.65 -19.75
CA PHE A 752 -12.90 0.67 -20.62
C PHE A 752 -13.76 0.20 -21.79
N ALA A 753 -15.07 0.56 -21.78
CA ALA A 753 -15.99 0.25 -22.85
C ALA A 753 -15.66 1.00 -24.14
N ASP A 754 -16.19 0.53 -25.27
CA ASP A 754 -16.18 1.29 -26.50
C ASP A 754 -17.16 2.47 -26.41
N ILE A 755 -16.67 3.67 -26.72
CA ILE A 755 -17.43 4.92 -26.61
C ILE A 755 -17.73 5.40 -28.03
N ARG A 756 -19.03 5.52 -28.36
CA ARG A 756 -19.48 5.99 -29.67
C ARG A 756 -20.49 7.13 -29.52
N GLU A 757 -20.22 8.25 -30.14
CA GLU A 757 -21.19 9.33 -30.30
C GLU A 757 -22.18 8.96 -31.40
N THR A 758 -23.48 9.07 -31.13
CA THR A 758 -24.58 8.79 -32.08
C THR A 758 -25.26 10.05 -32.59
N ALA A 759 -25.29 11.08 -31.78
CA ALA A 759 -25.69 12.45 -32.10
C ALA A 759 -25.02 13.39 -31.07
N SER A 760 -25.01 14.68 -31.33
CA SER A 760 -24.41 15.67 -30.42
C SER A 760 -24.97 15.50 -29.00
N GLY A 761 -24.09 15.18 -28.04
CA GLY A 761 -24.44 14.93 -26.62
C GLY A 761 -25.07 13.56 -26.37
N HIS A 762 -25.16 12.66 -27.36
CA HIS A 762 -25.67 11.30 -27.18
C HIS A 762 -24.58 10.28 -27.44
N PHE A 763 -24.31 9.45 -26.45
CA PHE A 763 -23.22 8.46 -26.47
C PHE A 763 -23.75 7.06 -26.14
N ILE A 764 -23.10 6.08 -26.72
CA ILE A 764 -23.25 4.66 -26.38
C ILE A 764 -21.93 4.18 -25.81
N PHE A 765 -21.96 3.59 -24.60
CA PHE A 765 -20.88 2.83 -24.01
C PHE A 765 -21.23 1.35 -24.16
N LYS A 766 -20.33 0.58 -24.80
CA LYS A 766 -20.57 -0.84 -25.05
C LYS A 766 -19.40 -1.69 -24.60
N ASN A 767 -19.69 -2.74 -23.82
CA ASN A 767 -18.74 -3.75 -23.39
C ASN A 767 -19.42 -5.12 -23.46
N ASN A 768 -18.73 -6.14 -24.02
CA ASN A 768 -19.29 -7.48 -24.22
C ASN A 768 -20.71 -7.45 -24.80
N ASN A 769 -21.70 -7.86 -24.01
CA ASN A 769 -23.11 -7.96 -24.45
C ASN A 769 -23.97 -6.79 -23.94
N GLU A 770 -23.41 -5.92 -23.10
CA GLU A 770 -24.16 -4.84 -22.47
C GLU A 770 -23.92 -3.49 -23.14
N THR A 771 -24.94 -2.64 -23.07
CA THR A 771 -24.95 -1.32 -23.68
C THR A 771 -25.57 -0.31 -22.72
N LEU A 772 -24.92 0.84 -22.59
CA LEU A 772 -25.39 1.98 -21.81
C LEU A 772 -25.59 3.17 -22.77
N HIS A 773 -26.79 3.70 -22.82
CA HIS A 773 -27.12 4.92 -23.54
C HIS A 773 -26.97 6.11 -22.61
N THR A 774 -26.29 7.15 -23.06
CA THR A 774 -26.02 8.35 -22.28
C THR A 774 -26.43 9.59 -23.04
N SER A 775 -27.28 10.44 -22.46
CA SER A 775 -27.61 11.77 -22.96
C SER A 775 -26.99 12.82 -22.06
N ILE A 776 -26.22 13.74 -22.65
CA ILE A 776 -25.48 14.78 -21.95
C ILE A 776 -25.93 16.14 -22.45
N SER A 777 -26.39 17.01 -21.57
CA SER A 777 -26.95 18.31 -21.93
C SER A 777 -26.61 19.39 -20.89
N SER A 778 -26.73 20.63 -21.34
CA SER A 778 -26.74 21.84 -20.49
C SER A 778 -27.66 22.88 -21.10
N THR A 779 -28.32 23.66 -20.24
CA THR A 779 -29.11 24.86 -20.65
C THR A 779 -28.28 26.13 -20.61
N ASP A 780 -27.06 26.11 -20.07
CA ASP A 780 -26.25 27.28 -19.78
C ASP A 780 -25.19 27.58 -20.85
N GLY A 781 -25.15 26.76 -21.91
CA GLY A 781 -24.27 26.98 -23.06
C GLY A 781 -23.89 25.69 -23.79
N PRO A 782 -23.25 25.82 -24.94
CA PRO A 782 -22.83 24.67 -25.75
C PRO A 782 -21.70 23.89 -25.08
N LEU A 783 -21.81 22.55 -25.16
CA LEU A 783 -20.80 21.62 -24.68
C LEU A 783 -19.91 21.14 -25.83
N LEU A 784 -18.66 20.90 -25.52
CA LEU A 784 -17.65 20.23 -26.34
C LEU A 784 -17.40 18.83 -25.78
N PHE A 785 -17.31 17.86 -26.67
CA PHE A 785 -17.05 16.48 -26.32
C PHE A 785 -15.73 16.00 -26.92
N ASN A 786 -14.90 15.36 -26.10
CA ASN A 786 -13.61 14.86 -26.55
C ASN A 786 -13.29 13.49 -25.91
N VAL A 787 -13.12 12.47 -26.74
CA VAL A 787 -12.74 11.14 -26.30
C VAL A 787 -11.23 10.97 -26.44
N THR A 788 -10.54 10.72 -25.33
CA THR A 788 -9.11 10.49 -25.30
C THR A 788 -8.76 9.18 -24.58
N THR A 789 -7.67 8.52 -24.98
CA THR A 789 -7.12 7.39 -24.24
C THR A 789 -6.17 7.90 -23.16
N LEU A 790 -6.34 7.47 -21.94
CA LEU A 790 -5.48 7.89 -20.83
C LEU A 790 -4.05 7.33 -20.99
N LYS A 791 -3.07 8.16 -20.68
CA LYS A 791 -1.66 7.76 -20.67
C LYS A 791 -1.36 7.04 -19.35
N THR A 792 -1.33 5.72 -19.39
CA THR A 792 -1.16 4.84 -18.22
C THR A 792 -0.33 3.61 -18.60
N GLN A 793 0.22 2.93 -17.61
CA GLN A 793 0.99 1.69 -17.79
C GLN A 793 0.10 0.44 -17.80
N ILE A 794 -1.16 0.54 -17.32
CA ILE A 794 -2.07 -0.60 -17.33
C ILE A 794 -2.60 -0.94 -18.73
N SER A 795 -3.02 -2.18 -18.91
CA SER A 795 -3.67 -2.66 -20.14
C SER A 795 -4.90 -3.51 -19.76
N PRO A 796 -6.07 -3.32 -20.42
CA PRO A 796 -6.36 -2.30 -21.43
C PRO A 796 -6.30 -0.88 -20.87
N LYS A 797 -6.08 0.12 -21.74
CA LYS A 797 -6.04 1.53 -21.33
C LYS A 797 -7.45 2.11 -21.26
N PRO A 798 -7.82 2.82 -20.20
CA PRO A 798 -9.12 3.46 -20.10
C PRO A 798 -9.23 4.66 -21.05
N ARG A 799 -10.46 4.96 -21.46
CA ARG A 799 -10.83 6.13 -22.25
C ARG A 799 -11.53 7.15 -21.37
N ARG A 800 -11.30 8.40 -21.64
CA ARG A 800 -11.93 9.56 -20.99
C ARG A 800 -12.74 10.33 -22.01
N LEU A 801 -14.07 10.41 -21.83
CA LEU A 801 -14.93 11.36 -22.51
C LEU A 801 -14.93 12.66 -21.68
N GLY A 802 -14.23 13.68 -22.15
CA GLY A 802 -14.28 15.03 -21.60
C GLY A 802 -15.54 15.74 -22.08
N ILE A 803 -16.18 16.50 -21.19
CA ILE A 803 -17.43 17.23 -21.38
C ILE A 803 -17.19 18.63 -20.86
N ASP A 804 -16.89 19.57 -21.75
CA ASP A 804 -16.42 20.90 -21.36
C ASP A 804 -17.34 21.98 -21.95
N PHE A 805 -17.61 23.05 -21.21
CA PHE A 805 -18.22 24.23 -21.79
C PHE A 805 -17.29 24.88 -22.81
N GLN A 806 -17.86 25.30 -23.97
CA GLN A 806 -17.09 25.98 -25.00
C GLN A 806 -16.52 27.32 -24.54
N SER A 807 -17.18 27.99 -23.61
CA SER A 807 -16.78 29.29 -23.05
C SER A 807 -16.79 29.23 -21.52
N PRO A 808 -15.96 30.08 -20.84
CA PRO A 808 -16.01 30.18 -19.38
C PRO A 808 -17.41 30.60 -18.88
N VAL A 809 -17.80 30.03 -17.73
CA VAL A 809 -19.11 30.22 -17.09
C VAL A 809 -18.99 30.78 -15.68
N THR A 810 -20.02 31.55 -15.24
CA THR A 810 -20.15 31.95 -13.83
C THR A 810 -21.10 31.07 -13.06
N ARG A 811 -22.05 30.46 -13.74
CA ARG A 811 -22.97 29.46 -13.22
C ARG A 811 -23.31 28.54 -14.36
N ALA A 812 -23.30 27.23 -14.07
CA ALA A 812 -23.65 26.22 -15.06
C ALA A 812 -24.04 24.90 -14.45
N THR A 813 -24.83 24.15 -15.22
CA THR A 813 -25.26 22.78 -14.91
C THR A 813 -24.96 21.87 -16.08
N ILE A 814 -24.30 20.73 -15.81
CA ILE A 814 -24.18 19.62 -16.78
C ILE A 814 -25.03 18.47 -16.28
N THR A 815 -25.94 17.98 -17.11
CA THR A 815 -26.82 16.85 -16.82
C THR A 815 -26.45 15.67 -17.69
N MET A 816 -26.22 14.51 -17.09
CA MET A 816 -25.90 13.24 -17.72
C MET A 816 -26.96 12.22 -17.33
N VAL A 817 -27.70 11.71 -18.31
CA VAL A 817 -28.79 10.74 -18.12
C VAL A 817 -28.37 9.40 -18.71
N PHE A 818 -28.48 8.35 -17.94
CA PHE A 818 -28.04 7.00 -18.27
C PHE A 818 -29.25 6.04 -18.31
N THR A 819 -29.35 5.27 -19.39
CA THR A 819 -30.41 4.27 -19.60
C THR A 819 -29.86 3.04 -20.31
N THR A 820 -30.60 1.94 -20.26
CA THR A 820 -30.27 0.70 -21.00
C THR A 820 -31.06 0.56 -22.32
N LYS A 821 -31.92 1.53 -22.59
CA LYS A 821 -32.81 1.52 -23.81
C LYS A 821 -32.63 2.83 -24.54
#